data_6c6ce86f6d2d180254de5d7ddf7196aa
#
_entry.id   6c6ce86f6d2d180254de5d7ddf7196aa
#
_cell.length_a   1.000
_cell.length_b   1.000
_cell.length_c   1.000
_cell.angle_alpha   90.00
_cell.angle_beta   90.00
_cell.angle_gamma   90.00
#
_symmetry.space_group_name_H-M   'P 1'
#
loop_
_entity.id
_entity.type
_entity.pdbx_description
1 polymer ?
#
loop_
_entity_poly.entity_id
_entity_poly.type
_entity_poly.pdbx_seq_one_letter_code
_entity_poly.pdbx_strand_id
1 'polypeptide(L)'
;SDAKLRKKMKKTHERPRFSIHRAILNEVFHLNPKEFFDSSYTAGKPEIQEFINDNVKLNMFSGSKFIKTDYEDDKKKIIEFYNTKGYRDVEILSDTIYANNSNTINIDFKISEGPKYYFRNIIWTGNYIYTDRQLSSVLAISKGDVYNKELIDKKLQFNPKGMDISGLYMDDGYLFFRITPIEVAVEGDSIDVEMRIFEGEQATINEVTISGNDRTSDHVIRRELSTIPGQKFRRSDIIRTQQRLGQLGHFAPDKINQNLVPNPAQGTVDIEWQVEEQSNDQVELSGGWGGYYGFVGTLGLTFNNFSLRNVPNLKEWNPLPRGDGQRLSLRLQANGRSFQSYSFSFSEPWLGGRKPHSLSVSYVHSQSRYAGIGATSYNDLNSTLKADNISVGLGRALEWPDNYFTLTNSLGYAVYTLKNIDYGLGCNNCTSYALTFNTTLARNSVDNQMYPAQGSNISLSVTLTPPYSSFNDINYATASPEVKNKWQEYHKWMFDWRQYLPLDNKKKLVLEAKAHFGFLGAYNQSKTGIGPFERFVLGGSGLAGGFNSFVLGKEVIGLRGYQDNQITPPSYQVGNSTSQQGGIVYEKIGLELRYPVTTGNAATIYGFVFTEAGNNWGTYENFDPFQLYKSAGLGARIFMPAFGLIGLNWAYGFDRVPGTTDVSGSQFHFTIGNQIR
;
A
#
# COMPACT_ATOMS: atom_id res chain seq x y z
N SER A 1 -36.83 6.56 -3.64
CA SER A 1 -37.33 5.60 -2.62
C SER A 1 -36.76 5.97 -1.26
N ASP A 2 -37.55 5.78 -0.20
CA ASP A 2 -37.24 6.10 1.19
C ASP A 2 -35.88 5.56 1.65
N ALA A 3 -35.52 4.32 1.24
CA ALA A 3 -34.25 3.73 1.58
C ALA A 3 -33.03 4.52 1.05
N LYS A 4 -33.17 5.20 -0.11
CA LYS A 4 -32.09 6.06 -0.64
C LYS A 4 -31.98 7.36 0.16
N LEU A 5 -33.09 7.94 0.61
CA LEU A 5 -33.11 9.15 1.43
C LEU A 5 -32.54 8.88 2.82
N ARG A 6 -32.94 7.80 3.47
CA ARG A 6 -32.38 7.38 4.77
C ARG A 6 -30.85 7.19 4.72
N LYS A 7 -30.30 6.70 3.60
CA LYS A 7 -28.83 6.61 3.41
C LYS A 7 -28.13 7.97 3.26
N LYS A 8 -28.88 9.05 3.00
CA LYS A 8 -28.30 10.40 2.88
C LYS A 8 -28.23 11.12 4.23
N MET A 9 -29.04 10.71 5.20
CA MET A 9 -28.87 11.11 6.59
C MET A 9 -27.67 10.43 7.20
N LYS A 10 -26.50 11.09 7.14
CA LYS A 10 -25.22 10.49 7.54
C LYS A 10 -24.90 10.62 9.02
N LYS A 11 -25.54 11.56 9.71
CA LYS A 11 -25.31 11.87 11.12
C LYS A 11 -26.44 11.35 12.00
N THR A 12 -27.66 11.35 11.50
CA THR A 12 -28.86 10.80 12.17
C THR A 12 -29.06 9.36 11.69
N HIS A 13 -28.71 8.39 12.54
CA HIS A 13 -28.77 6.97 12.20
C HIS A 13 -29.98 6.30 12.85
N GLU A 14 -30.63 5.43 12.09
CA GLU A 14 -31.64 4.54 12.65
C GLU A 14 -31.00 3.58 13.67
N ARG A 15 -31.78 3.20 14.69
CA ARG A 15 -31.36 2.17 15.65
C ARG A 15 -31.03 0.88 14.95
N PRO A 16 -29.89 0.23 15.26
CA PRO A 16 -29.56 -1.07 14.68
C PRO A 16 -30.64 -2.09 15.04
N ARG A 17 -31.11 -2.82 14.04
CA ARG A 17 -32.10 -3.90 14.20
C ARG A 17 -31.42 -5.21 13.81
N PHE A 18 -31.43 -6.17 14.73
CA PHE A 18 -31.02 -7.53 14.46
C PHE A 18 -32.19 -8.44 14.80
N SER A 19 -33.10 -8.65 13.86
CA SER A 19 -34.31 -9.47 14.06
C SER A 19 -34.29 -10.77 13.26
N ILE A 20 -33.09 -11.33 13.05
CA ILE A 20 -32.89 -12.59 12.31
C ILE A 20 -33.69 -13.75 12.91
N HIS A 21 -33.89 -13.77 14.23
CA HIS A 21 -34.58 -14.88 14.91
C HIS A 21 -36.07 -15.00 14.56
N ARG A 22 -36.77 -13.90 14.27
CA ARG A 22 -38.19 -13.95 13.93
C ARG A 22 -38.43 -14.13 12.43
N ALA A 23 -37.57 -13.54 11.59
CA ALA A 23 -37.73 -13.60 10.14
C ALA A 23 -37.35 -14.97 9.58
N ILE A 24 -36.22 -15.56 10.01
CA ILE A 24 -35.78 -16.89 9.58
C ILE A 24 -36.74 -17.99 10.06
N LEU A 25 -37.26 -17.90 11.28
CA LEU A 25 -38.22 -18.88 11.79
C LEU A 25 -39.56 -18.86 11.02
N ASN A 26 -40.03 -17.71 10.58
CA ASN A 26 -41.29 -17.63 9.83
C ASN A 26 -41.14 -18.03 8.35
N GLU A 27 -40.00 -17.74 7.70
CA GLU A 27 -39.82 -18.12 6.29
C GLU A 27 -39.23 -19.49 6.09
N VAL A 28 -38.34 -19.97 6.96
CA VAL A 28 -37.78 -21.34 6.88
C VAL A 28 -38.88 -22.41 7.11
N PHE A 29 -39.94 -22.09 7.86
CA PHE A 29 -41.12 -22.99 8.00
C PHE A 29 -42.10 -22.94 6.81
N HIS A 30 -41.97 -21.95 5.91
CA HIS A 30 -42.84 -21.83 4.73
C HIS A 30 -42.16 -22.03 3.39
N LEU A 31 -40.81 -22.16 3.34
CA LEU A 31 -40.06 -22.42 2.12
C LEU A 31 -39.98 -23.93 1.82
N ASN A 32 -40.53 -24.29 0.69
CA ASN A 32 -40.37 -25.61 0.14
C ASN A 32 -38.91 -25.84 -0.33
N PRO A 33 -38.16 -26.84 0.14
CA PRO A 33 -36.74 -27.03 -0.21
C PRO A 33 -36.45 -27.17 -1.71
N LYS A 34 -37.46 -27.50 -2.52
CA LYS A 34 -37.36 -27.61 -3.97
C LYS A 34 -37.23 -26.27 -4.71
N GLU A 35 -37.69 -25.18 -4.14
CA GLU A 35 -37.61 -23.85 -4.76
C GLU A 35 -36.26 -23.17 -4.54
N PHE A 36 -35.45 -23.62 -3.58
CA PHE A 36 -34.13 -23.06 -3.29
C PHE A 36 -33.03 -23.47 -4.30
N PHE A 37 -33.25 -24.52 -5.06
CA PHE A 37 -32.30 -25.07 -6.05
C PHE A 37 -32.72 -24.83 -7.50
N ASP A 38 -33.78 -24.09 -7.76
CA ASP A 38 -34.17 -23.76 -9.13
C ASP A 38 -33.33 -22.60 -9.67
N SER A 39 -32.54 -22.87 -10.71
CA SER A 39 -31.61 -21.96 -11.37
C SER A 39 -32.27 -20.74 -12.04
N SER A 40 -33.59 -20.62 -11.99
CA SER A 40 -34.36 -19.47 -12.46
C SER A 40 -34.52 -18.35 -11.39
N TYR A 41 -34.04 -18.56 -10.17
CA TYR A 41 -34.08 -17.55 -9.09
C TYR A 41 -32.95 -16.56 -9.28
N THR A 42 -33.15 -15.60 -10.15
CA THR A 42 -32.23 -14.47 -10.34
C THR A 42 -32.21 -13.62 -9.07
N ALA A 43 -31.00 -13.50 -8.46
CA ALA A 43 -30.70 -12.61 -7.36
C ALA A 43 -30.91 -11.14 -7.79
N GLY A 44 -32.13 -10.64 -7.65
CA GLY A 44 -32.47 -9.28 -8.11
C GLY A 44 -33.91 -8.84 -7.86
N LYS A 45 -34.73 -9.65 -7.18
CA LYS A 45 -36.08 -9.17 -6.83
C LYS A 45 -35.98 -8.05 -5.79
N PRO A 46 -36.69 -6.90 -6.01
CA PRO A 46 -36.71 -5.78 -5.09
C PRO A 46 -37.18 -6.17 -3.66
N GLU A 47 -37.97 -7.20 -3.52
CA GLU A 47 -38.47 -7.71 -2.25
C GLU A 47 -37.40 -8.29 -1.33
N ILE A 48 -36.38 -9.01 -1.87
CA ILE A 48 -35.28 -9.57 -1.04
C ILE A 48 -34.36 -8.43 -0.56
N GLN A 49 -34.15 -7.45 -1.40
CA GLN A 49 -33.31 -6.30 -1.05
C GLN A 49 -34.01 -5.38 -0.04
N GLU A 50 -35.32 -5.29 -0.10
CA GLU A 50 -36.16 -4.56 0.85
C GLU A 50 -36.23 -5.30 2.19
N PHE A 51 -36.42 -6.61 2.18
CA PHE A 51 -36.38 -7.47 3.36
C PHE A 51 -35.03 -7.43 4.11
N ILE A 52 -33.89 -7.50 3.39
CA ILE A 52 -32.57 -7.40 3.99
C ILE A 52 -32.36 -5.99 4.56
N ASN A 53 -32.81 -4.94 3.88
CA ASN A 53 -32.70 -3.56 4.36
C ASN A 53 -33.54 -3.29 5.60
N ASP A 54 -34.66 -3.97 5.76
CA ASP A 54 -35.58 -3.75 6.91
C ASP A 54 -35.22 -4.60 8.13
N ASN A 55 -34.56 -5.76 7.93
CA ASN A 55 -34.29 -6.73 9.01
C ASN A 55 -32.82 -6.83 9.42
N VAL A 56 -31.87 -6.34 8.60
CA VAL A 56 -30.43 -6.45 8.88
C VAL A 56 -29.77 -5.06 8.74
N LYS A 57 -29.68 -4.33 9.86
CA LYS A 57 -28.87 -3.09 9.97
C LYS A 57 -27.82 -3.27 11.05
N LEU A 58 -26.58 -3.57 10.63
CA LEU A 58 -25.42 -3.64 11.50
C LEU A 58 -24.72 -2.27 11.54
N ASN A 59 -24.96 -1.50 12.60
CA ASN A 59 -24.18 -0.29 12.92
C ASN A 59 -23.29 -0.60 14.12
N MET A 60 -22.17 -1.29 13.89
CA MET A 60 -21.28 -1.72 14.98
C MET A 60 -20.51 -0.57 15.64
N PHE A 61 -20.43 0.63 15.02
CA PHE A 61 -19.58 1.72 15.51
C PHE A 61 -20.24 3.11 15.49
N SER A 62 -21.53 3.24 15.18
CA SER A 62 -22.24 4.52 15.20
C SER A 62 -23.36 4.53 16.22
N GLY A 63 -23.35 5.52 17.11
CA GLY A 63 -24.44 5.73 18.05
C GLY A 63 -25.72 6.21 17.35
N SER A 64 -26.88 5.73 17.76
CA SER A 64 -28.21 6.16 17.27
C SER A 64 -28.84 7.22 18.16
N LYS A 65 -28.04 8.17 18.67
CA LYS A 65 -28.57 9.30 19.47
C LYS A 65 -29.08 10.39 18.54
N PHE A 66 -30.26 10.95 18.85
CA PHE A 66 -30.77 12.11 18.16
C PHE A 66 -30.08 13.38 18.66
N ILE A 67 -29.40 14.08 17.74
CA ILE A 67 -28.76 15.38 17.98
C ILE A 67 -29.36 16.38 17.01
N LYS A 68 -30.00 17.45 17.53
CA LYS A 68 -30.77 18.41 16.72
C LYS A 68 -29.92 19.10 15.63
N THR A 69 -28.70 19.48 15.93
CA THR A 69 -27.76 20.08 14.95
C THR A 69 -27.46 19.13 13.80
N ASP A 70 -27.17 17.86 14.11
CA ASP A 70 -26.88 16.82 13.13
C ASP A 70 -28.08 16.49 12.24
N TYR A 71 -29.27 16.56 12.84
CA TYR A 71 -30.55 16.40 12.13
C TYR A 71 -30.82 17.52 11.13
N GLU A 72 -30.59 18.79 11.51
CA GLU A 72 -30.72 19.92 10.60
C GLU A 72 -29.71 19.83 9.43
N ASP A 73 -28.52 19.39 9.68
CA ASP A 73 -27.53 19.14 8.62
C ASP A 73 -27.99 18.02 7.68
N ASP A 74 -28.59 16.96 8.21
CA ASP A 74 -29.08 15.87 7.38
C ASP A 74 -30.29 16.25 6.53
N LYS A 75 -31.15 17.16 7.01
CA LYS A 75 -32.21 17.77 6.17
C LYS A 75 -31.65 18.52 4.96
N LYS A 76 -30.59 19.31 5.15
CA LYS A 76 -29.89 19.99 4.04
C LYS A 76 -29.38 18.99 3.03
N LYS A 77 -28.79 17.89 3.48
CA LYS A 77 -28.29 16.82 2.59
C LYS A 77 -29.37 16.10 1.80
N ILE A 78 -30.58 16.01 2.33
CA ILE A 78 -31.73 15.49 1.58
C ILE A 78 -32.08 16.46 0.44
N ILE A 79 -32.18 17.76 0.70
CA ILE A 79 -32.43 18.78 -0.33
C ILE A 79 -31.30 18.75 -1.39
N GLU A 80 -30.04 18.78 -0.97
CA GLU A 80 -28.88 18.66 -1.88
C GLU A 80 -28.96 17.41 -2.76
N PHE A 81 -29.37 16.27 -2.18
CA PHE A 81 -29.53 15.04 -2.96
C PHE A 81 -30.60 15.18 -4.05
N TYR A 82 -31.73 15.79 -3.77
CA TYR A 82 -32.75 16.04 -4.77
C TYR A 82 -32.25 17.01 -5.84
N ASN A 83 -31.56 18.08 -5.44
CA ASN A 83 -30.91 19.01 -6.38
C ASN A 83 -29.91 18.29 -7.32
N THR A 84 -29.18 17.26 -6.85
CA THR A 84 -28.32 16.45 -7.73
C THR A 84 -29.11 15.60 -8.73
N LYS A 85 -30.43 15.50 -8.57
CA LYS A 85 -31.31 14.72 -9.46
C LYS A 85 -32.18 15.60 -10.37
N GLY A 86 -31.97 16.91 -10.31
CA GLY A 86 -32.69 17.89 -11.11
C GLY A 86 -33.92 18.48 -10.45
N TYR A 87 -34.22 18.11 -9.23
CA TYR A 87 -35.38 18.68 -8.50
C TYR A 87 -34.92 19.95 -7.77
N ARG A 88 -34.91 21.08 -8.47
CA ARG A 88 -34.46 22.38 -8.00
C ARG A 88 -35.33 22.93 -6.87
N ASP A 89 -36.66 22.81 -7.01
CA ASP A 89 -37.66 23.42 -6.16
C ASP A 89 -38.15 22.45 -5.06
N VAL A 90 -37.30 21.50 -4.66
CA VAL A 90 -37.64 20.55 -3.59
C VAL A 90 -37.76 21.25 -2.23
N GLU A 91 -38.85 20.97 -1.52
CA GLU A 91 -39.10 21.51 -0.19
C GLU A 91 -39.52 20.43 0.80
N ILE A 92 -39.05 20.53 2.04
CA ILE A 92 -39.52 19.73 3.15
C ILE A 92 -40.73 20.47 3.74
N LEU A 93 -41.93 20.01 3.40
CA LEU A 93 -43.19 20.65 3.84
C LEU A 93 -43.41 20.51 5.34
N SER A 94 -43.07 19.38 5.92
CA SER A 94 -43.12 19.14 7.35
C SER A 94 -42.18 18.04 7.77
N ASP A 95 -41.64 18.14 8.97
CA ASP A 95 -40.88 17.13 9.68
C ASP A 95 -41.51 16.95 11.07
N THR A 96 -42.05 15.77 11.33
CA THR A 96 -42.71 15.46 12.59
C THR A 96 -41.87 14.50 13.39
N ILE A 97 -41.53 14.89 14.62
CA ILE A 97 -40.77 14.07 15.57
C ILE A 97 -41.70 13.70 16.71
N TYR A 98 -41.88 12.39 16.93
CA TYR A 98 -42.73 11.91 18.01
C TYR A 98 -42.11 10.69 18.72
N ALA A 99 -42.47 10.53 20.00
CA ALA A 99 -42.02 9.43 20.81
C ALA A 99 -42.66 8.10 20.34
N ASN A 100 -41.87 7.09 20.11
CA ASN A 100 -42.33 5.73 19.85
C ASN A 100 -42.46 4.94 21.16
N ASN A 101 -41.49 5.12 22.06
CA ASN A 101 -41.48 4.59 23.43
C ASN A 101 -40.58 5.47 24.31
N SER A 102 -40.37 5.10 25.60
CA SER A 102 -39.55 5.89 26.53
C SER A 102 -38.11 6.20 26.01
N ASN A 103 -37.60 5.45 25.07
CA ASN A 103 -36.19 5.52 24.66
C ASN A 103 -35.97 5.71 23.16
N THR A 104 -37.04 5.79 22.37
CA THR A 104 -36.94 5.94 20.90
C THR A 104 -37.92 6.94 20.34
N ILE A 105 -37.53 7.63 19.27
CA ILE A 105 -38.34 8.57 18.51
C ILE A 105 -38.52 8.10 17.07
N ASN A 106 -39.64 8.47 16.48
CA ASN A 106 -39.87 8.38 15.04
C ASN A 106 -39.74 9.76 14.42
N ILE A 107 -39.27 9.82 13.18
CA ILE A 107 -39.15 11.05 12.40
C ILE A 107 -39.82 10.83 11.05
N ASP A 108 -40.87 11.58 10.75
CA ASP A 108 -41.61 11.53 9.50
C ASP A 108 -41.36 12.80 8.69
N PHE A 109 -40.96 12.63 7.42
CA PHE A 109 -40.77 13.72 6.47
C PHE A 109 -41.88 13.74 5.43
N LYS A 110 -42.42 14.91 5.18
CA LYS A 110 -43.30 15.19 4.02
C LYS A 110 -42.53 16.09 3.06
N ILE A 111 -42.17 15.56 1.89
CA ILE A 111 -41.33 16.25 0.90
C ILE A 111 -42.15 16.53 -0.35
N SER A 112 -42.07 17.76 -0.85
CA SER A 112 -42.53 18.15 -2.18
C SER A 112 -41.35 18.14 -3.11
N GLU A 113 -41.34 17.28 -4.13
CA GLU A 113 -40.21 17.12 -5.05
C GLU A 113 -40.13 18.24 -6.10
N GLY A 114 -41.28 18.83 -6.48
CA GLY A 114 -41.37 19.78 -7.59
C GLY A 114 -41.07 19.14 -8.96
N PRO A 115 -41.03 19.94 -10.04
CA PRO A 115 -40.68 19.47 -11.37
C PRO A 115 -39.17 19.18 -11.48
N LYS A 116 -38.84 18.35 -12.47
CA LYS A 116 -37.44 18.04 -12.79
C LYS A 116 -36.94 18.94 -13.88
N TYR A 117 -35.79 19.62 -13.65
CA TYR A 117 -35.22 20.60 -14.57
C TYR A 117 -34.06 20.05 -15.37
N TYR A 118 -33.85 20.67 -16.57
CA TYR A 118 -32.78 20.32 -17.51
C TYR A 118 -32.04 21.58 -18.00
N PHE A 119 -30.77 21.43 -18.38
CA PHE A 119 -30.02 22.51 -19.03
C PHE A 119 -30.54 22.75 -20.43
N ARG A 120 -30.83 24.02 -20.78
CA ARG A 120 -31.22 24.43 -22.12
C ARG A 120 -30.05 25.08 -22.85
N ASN A 121 -29.55 26.20 -22.36
CA ASN A 121 -28.41 26.89 -22.92
C ASN A 121 -27.39 27.22 -21.84
N ILE A 122 -26.09 27.15 -22.21
CA ILE A 122 -24.98 27.59 -21.38
C ILE A 122 -24.27 28.69 -22.15
N ILE A 123 -24.27 29.91 -21.59
CA ILE A 123 -23.76 31.12 -22.21
C ILE A 123 -22.50 31.53 -21.44
N TRP A 124 -21.42 31.78 -22.16
CA TRP A 124 -20.16 32.24 -21.58
C TRP A 124 -20.02 33.75 -21.83
N THR A 125 -19.63 34.48 -20.77
CA THR A 125 -19.40 35.95 -20.87
C THR A 125 -18.16 36.33 -20.08
N GLY A 126 -17.31 37.21 -20.67
CA GLY A 126 -16.08 37.70 -20.03
C GLY A 126 -14.85 36.76 -20.18
N ASN A 127 -14.93 35.76 -21.07
CA ASN A 127 -13.85 34.81 -21.36
C ASN A 127 -13.06 35.24 -22.58
N TYR A 128 -11.97 35.97 -22.38
CA TYR A 128 -11.10 36.48 -23.47
C TYR A 128 -9.92 35.56 -23.78
N ILE A 129 -9.50 34.72 -22.82
CA ILE A 129 -8.31 33.85 -22.90
C ILE A 129 -8.67 32.48 -23.47
N TYR A 130 -9.74 31.86 -22.97
CA TYR A 130 -10.22 30.57 -23.44
C TYR A 130 -11.54 30.72 -24.21
N THR A 131 -11.63 30.01 -25.33
CA THR A 131 -12.84 29.99 -26.13
C THR A 131 -13.98 29.23 -25.45
N ASP A 132 -15.26 29.58 -25.80
CA ASP A 132 -16.45 28.88 -25.33
C ASP A 132 -16.38 27.37 -25.54
N ARG A 133 -15.79 26.95 -26.66
CA ARG A 133 -15.60 25.54 -26.99
C ARG A 133 -14.67 24.83 -25.98
N GLN A 134 -13.56 25.48 -25.62
CA GLN A 134 -12.61 24.92 -24.65
C GLN A 134 -13.24 24.83 -23.25
N LEU A 135 -13.89 25.90 -22.81
CA LEU A 135 -14.58 25.95 -21.50
C LEU A 135 -15.71 24.93 -21.43
N SER A 136 -16.53 24.81 -22.47
CA SER A 136 -17.61 23.82 -22.55
C SER A 136 -17.09 22.39 -22.54
N SER A 137 -15.92 22.13 -23.16
CA SER A 137 -15.26 20.82 -23.11
C SER A 137 -14.83 20.42 -21.69
N VAL A 138 -14.32 21.37 -20.88
CA VAL A 138 -13.94 21.14 -19.47
C VAL A 138 -15.16 21.02 -18.57
N LEU A 139 -16.19 21.88 -18.81
CA LEU A 139 -17.44 21.82 -18.07
C LEU A 139 -18.15 20.47 -18.28
N ALA A 140 -18.12 19.96 -19.53
CA ALA A 140 -18.73 18.69 -19.90
C ALA A 140 -20.20 18.55 -19.45
N ILE A 141 -20.99 19.60 -19.64
CA ILE A 141 -22.44 19.67 -19.46
C ILE A 141 -23.04 20.07 -20.79
N SER A 142 -24.05 19.35 -21.26
CA SER A 142 -24.70 19.54 -22.56
C SER A 142 -26.16 19.97 -22.40
N LYS A 143 -26.69 20.56 -23.46
CA LYS A 143 -28.13 20.83 -23.56
C LYS A 143 -28.93 19.54 -23.41
N GLY A 144 -29.94 19.55 -22.55
CA GLY A 144 -30.78 18.38 -22.24
C GLY A 144 -30.27 17.53 -21.07
N ASP A 145 -29.07 17.81 -20.55
CA ASP A 145 -28.62 17.17 -19.31
C ASP A 145 -29.47 17.60 -18.12
N VAL A 146 -29.57 16.71 -17.14
CA VAL A 146 -30.32 16.99 -15.90
C VAL A 146 -29.64 18.12 -15.13
N TYR A 147 -30.39 19.14 -14.78
CA TYR A 147 -29.89 20.25 -13.96
C TYR A 147 -29.35 19.75 -12.64
N ASN A 148 -28.10 20.11 -12.35
CA ASN A 148 -27.39 19.67 -11.16
C ASN A 148 -26.44 20.76 -10.68
N LYS A 149 -26.88 21.52 -9.67
CA LYS A 149 -26.12 22.64 -9.12
C LYS A 149 -24.79 22.20 -8.51
N GLU A 150 -24.78 21.09 -7.78
CA GLU A 150 -23.52 20.54 -7.18
C GLU A 150 -22.50 20.18 -8.26
N LEU A 151 -22.96 19.65 -9.41
CA LEU A 151 -22.10 19.34 -10.55
C LEU A 151 -21.51 20.60 -11.17
N ILE A 152 -22.32 21.65 -11.35
CA ILE A 152 -21.84 22.94 -11.83
C ILE A 152 -20.76 23.46 -10.90
N ASP A 153 -21.01 23.59 -9.61
CA ASP A 153 -20.07 24.13 -8.62
C ASP A 153 -18.77 23.36 -8.62
N LYS A 154 -18.83 22.01 -8.65
CA LYS A 154 -17.64 21.16 -8.78
C LYS A 154 -16.85 21.40 -10.05
N LYS A 155 -17.52 21.53 -11.19
CA LYS A 155 -16.87 21.74 -12.48
C LYS A 155 -16.32 23.16 -12.66
N LEU A 156 -16.89 24.12 -11.95
CA LEU A 156 -16.42 25.50 -11.98
C LEU A 156 -15.27 25.75 -11.00
N GLN A 157 -15.36 25.26 -9.76
CA GLN A 157 -14.46 25.68 -8.67
C GLN A 157 -13.44 24.62 -8.27
N PHE A 158 -13.86 23.38 -8.02
CA PHE A 158 -12.98 22.30 -7.56
C PHE A 158 -13.52 20.93 -7.91
N ASN A 159 -12.87 20.27 -8.84
CA ASN A 159 -13.17 18.90 -9.23
C ASN A 159 -12.08 17.93 -8.76
N PRO A 160 -12.29 17.15 -7.69
CA PRO A 160 -11.29 16.22 -7.20
C PRO A 160 -10.99 15.07 -8.16
N LYS A 161 -11.78 14.90 -9.23
CA LYS A 161 -11.67 13.79 -10.19
C LYS A 161 -11.15 14.20 -11.56
N GLY A 162 -10.81 15.46 -11.75
CA GLY A 162 -10.35 15.94 -13.06
C GLY A 162 -10.20 17.45 -13.12
N MET A 163 -10.11 17.99 -14.31
CA MET A 163 -10.00 19.43 -14.54
C MET A 163 -11.31 20.14 -14.19
N ASP A 164 -11.19 21.35 -13.68
CA ASP A 164 -12.28 22.31 -13.50
C ASP A 164 -11.89 23.67 -14.11
N ILE A 165 -12.87 24.54 -14.30
CA ILE A 165 -12.66 25.83 -14.99
C ILE A 165 -11.70 26.71 -14.18
N SER A 166 -11.89 26.84 -12.86
CA SER A 166 -10.98 27.64 -12.03
C SER A 166 -9.55 27.07 -12.04
N GLY A 167 -9.40 25.75 -12.05
CA GLY A 167 -8.10 25.10 -12.16
C GLY A 167 -7.40 25.41 -13.47
N LEU A 168 -8.13 25.40 -14.57
CA LEU A 168 -7.59 25.75 -15.90
C LEU A 168 -6.96 27.15 -15.89
N TYR A 169 -7.67 28.17 -15.40
CA TYR A 169 -7.17 29.54 -15.30
C TYR A 169 -6.06 29.68 -14.26
N MET A 170 -6.22 29.09 -13.07
CA MET A 170 -5.24 29.21 -11.98
C MET A 170 -3.94 28.48 -12.31
N ASP A 171 -3.95 27.43 -13.11
CA ASP A 171 -2.72 26.76 -13.55
C ASP A 171 -1.97 27.52 -14.64
N ASP A 172 -2.63 28.49 -15.27
CA ASP A 172 -2.00 29.46 -16.19
C ASP A 172 -1.67 30.81 -15.51
N GLY A 173 -1.78 30.86 -14.16
CA GLY A 173 -1.36 32.03 -13.37
C GLY A 173 -2.48 32.99 -12.98
N TYR A 174 -3.72 32.80 -13.43
CA TYR A 174 -4.82 33.72 -13.17
C TYR A 174 -5.41 33.50 -11.78
N LEU A 175 -4.68 33.89 -10.72
CA LEU A 175 -5.08 33.73 -9.33
C LEU A 175 -6.37 34.50 -8.99
N PHE A 176 -6.55 35.67 -9.64
CA PHE A 176 -7.70 36.57 -9.39
C PHE A 176 -8.95 36.19 -10.17
N PHE A 177 -8.90 35.10 -10.90
CA PHE A 177 -10.03 34.54 -11.66
C PHE A 177 -11.25 34.29 -10.79
N ARG A 178 -12.41 34.69 -11.30
CA ARG A 178 -13.72 34.42 -10.68
C ARG A 178 -14.72 33.99 -11.75
N ILE A 179 -15.54 33.03 -11.42
CA ILE A 179 -16.67 32.60 -12.24
C ILE A 179 -17.92 32.45 -11.39
N THR A 180 -19.03 33.00 -11.89
CA THR A 180 -20.32 32.96 -11.21
C THR A 180 -21.38 32.43 -12.18
N PRO A 181 -22.01 31.28 -11.92
CA PRO A 181 -23.13 30.79 -12.70
C PRO A 181 -24.42 31.55 -12.29
N ILE A 182 -25.12 32.07 -13.27
CA ILE A 182 -26.38 32.82 -13.09
C ILE A 182 -27.47 32.16 -13.92
N GLU A 183 -28.58 31.81 -13.28
CA GLU A 183 -29.79 31.36 -13.98
C GLU A 183 -30.49 32.58 -14.60
N VAL A 184 -30.44 32.72 -15.93
CA VAL A 184 -30.96 33.90 -16.62
C VAL A 184 -32.38 33.72 -17.12
N ALA A 185 -32.81 32.49 -17.39
CA ALA A 185 -34.17 32.18 -17.78
C ALA A 185 -34.61 30.77 -17.34
N VAL A 186 -35.84 30.62 -16.94
CA VAL A 186 -36.49 29.33 -16.66
C VAL A 186 -37.76 29.26 -17.48
N GLU A 187 -37.80 28.36 -18.47
CA GLU A 187 -38.95 28.16 -19.34
C GLU A 187 -39.41 26.70 -19.22
N GLY A 188 -40.58 26.51 -18.60
CA GLY A 188 -41.11 25.19 -18.31
C GLY A 188 -40.19 24.40 -17.39
N ASP A 189 -39.60 23.32 -17.88
CA ASP A 189 -38.66 22.46 -17.18
C ASP A 189 -37.19 22.71 -17.56
N SER A 190 -36.90 23.82 -18.27
CA SER A 190 -35.61 24.09 -18.88
C SER A 190 -34.99 25.38 -18.36
N ILE A 191 -33.68 25.35 -18.05
CA ILE A 191 -32.92 26.44 -17.44
C ILE A 191 -31.79 26.89 -18.36
N ASP A 192 -31.71 28.21 -18.58
CA ASP A 192 -30.56 28.87 -19.20
C ASP A 192 -29.62 29.38 -18.12
N VAL A 193 -28.32 29.03 -18.25
CA VAL A 193 -27.30 29.44 -17.31
C VAL A 193 -26.22 30.26 -18.01
N GLU A 194 -25.99 31.47 -17.50
CA GLU A 194 -24.89 32.35 -17.91
C GLU A 194 -23.72 32.17 -16.96
N MET A 195 -22.56 31.83 -17.53
CA MET A 195 -21.29 31.71 -16.82
C MET A 195 -20.54 33.03 -16.93
N ARG A 196 -20.65 33.90 -15.90
CA ARG A 196 -19.96 35.19 -15.87
C ARG A 196 -18.56 35.03 -15.35
N ILE A 197 -17.58 35.34 -16.20
CA ILE A 197 -16.15 35.22 -15.92
C ILE A 197 -15.53 36.60 -15.73
N PHE A 198 -14.68 36.69 -14.71
CA PHE A 198 -13.71 37.75 -14.54
C PHE A 198 -12.33 37.09 -14.47
N GLU A 199 -11.51 37.30 -15.50
CA GLU A 199 -10.23 36.62 -15.65
C GLU A 199 -9.14 37.19 -14.75
N GLY A 200 -9.10 38.51 -14.58
CA GLY A 200 -8.07 39.21 -13.80
C GLY A 200 -6.70 39.19 -14.48
N GLU A 201 -5.67 39.53 -13.72
CA GLU A 201 -4.28 39.49 -14.15
C GLU A 201 -3.57 38.23 -13.66
N GLN A 202 -2.46 37.84 -14.33
CA GLN A 202 -1.61 36.72 -13.88
C GLN A 202 -0.84 37.15 -12.62
N ALA A 203 -0.72 36.24 -11.67
CA ALA A 203 0.04 36.42 -10.44
C ALA A 203 1.37 35.68 -10.49
N THR A 204 2.40 36.34 -9.97
CA THR A 204 3.74 35.76 -9.74
C THR A 204 3.93 35.53 -8.24
N ILE A 205 4.53 34.39 -7.85
CA ILE A 205 4.89 34.11 -6.47
C ILE A 205 6.01 35.06 -6.05
N ASN A 206 5.78 35.90 -5.03
CA ASN A 206 6.76 36.82 -4.51
C ASN A 206 7.58 36.18 -3.38
N GLU A 207 6.95 35.77 -2.31
CA GLU A 207 7.60 35.16 -1.15
C GLU A 207 6.92 33.84 -0.76
N VAL A 208 7.74 32.90 -0.22
CA VAL A 208 7.24 31.66 0.37
C VAL A 208 7.83 31.49 1.77
N THR A 209 6.95 31.55 2.76
CA THR A 209 7.27 31.39 4.17
C THR A 209 6.74 30.05 4.71
N ILE A 210 7.34 29.57 5.80
CA ILE A 210 6.97 28.30 6.44
C ILE A 210 6.83 28.58 7.94
N SER A 211 5.79 28.03 8.57
CA SER A 211 5.54 28.15 10.01
C SER A 211 5.05 26.83 10.61
N GLY A 212 5.35 26.62 11.90
CA GLY A 212 4.93 25.43 12.65
C GLY A 212 5.89 24.22 12.54
N ASN A 213 7.09 24.41 12.01
CA ASN A 213 8.15 23.40 11.90
C ASN A 213 9.21 23.54 13.00
N ASP A 214 8.80 23.37 14.25
CA ASP A 214 9.65 23.60 15.43
C ASP A 214 10.84 22.63 15.53
N ARG A 215 10.72 21.42 14.99
CA ARG A 215 11.74 20.35 15.02
C ARG A 215 12.35 20.06 13.67
N THR A 216 11.56 20.19 12.61
CA THR A 216 11.98 19.90 11.24
C THR A 216 12.64 21.11 10.64
N SER A 217 13.86 20.94 10.16
CA SER A 217 14.62 22.02 9.52
C SER A 217 13.92 22.54 8.26
N ASP A 218 14.00 23.85 8.06
CA ASP A 218 13.35 24.56 6.95
C ASP A 218 13.72 23.99 5.57
N HIS A 219 14.98 23.58 5.38
CA HIS A 219 15.44 22.98 4.12
C HIS A 219 14.74 21.66 3.75
N VAL A 220 14.25 20.91 4.75
CA VAL A 220 13.49 19.65 4.52
C VAL A 220 12.14 19.93 3.89
N ILE A 221 11.51 21.03 4.29
CA ILE A 221 10.23 21.46 3.72
C ILE A 221 10.48 22.13 2.37
N ARG A 222 11.42 23.06 2.28
CA ARG A 222 11.70 23.84 1.06
C ARG A 222 12.01 22.96 -0.16
N ARG A 223 12.71 21.85 0.02
CA ARG A 223 13.04 20.93 -1.07
C ARG A 223 11.82 20.21 -1.66
N GLU A 224 10.71 20.13 -0.91
CA GLU A 224 9.46 19.52 -1.35
C GLU A 224 8.48 20.53 -1.96
N LEU A 225 8.74 21.83 -1.81
CA LEU A 225 7.88 22.87 -2.36
C LEU A 225 7.97 22.89 -3.90
N SER A 226 6.82 22.87 -4.56
CA SER A 226 6.70 23.18 -5.98
C SER A 226 6.41 24.67 -6.20
N THR A 227 6.09 25.42 -5.14
CA THR A 227 5.83 26.86 -5.15
C THR A 227 7.16 27.62 -4.97
N ILE A 228 7.72 28.10 -6.07
CA ILE A 228 9.05 28.73 -6.07
C ILE A 228 8.90 30.25 -6.33
N PRO A 229 9.50 31.13 -5.50
CA PRO A 229 9.51 32.56 -5.74
C PRO A 229 9.98 32.93 -7.16
N GLY A 230 9.32 33.91 -7.79
CA GLY A 230 9.59 34.34 -9.15
C GLY A 230 8.90 33.53 -10.24
N GLN A 231 8.27 32.42 -9.93
CA GLN A 231 7.45 31.64 -10.90
C GLN A 231 6.00 32.11 -10.90
N LYS A 232 5.30 31.86 -11.99
CA LYS A 232 3.85 32.08 -12.06
C LYS A 232 3.14 31.20 -11.05
N PHE A 233 2.09 31.73 -10.44
CA PHE A 233 1.21 30.95 -9.57
C PHE A 233 0.56 29.80 -10.32
N ARG A 234 0.51 28.63 -9.70
CA ARG A 234 -0.21 27.45 -10.22
C ARG A 234 -0.92 26.72 -9.07
N ARG A 235 -2.22 26.50 -9.22
CA ARG A 235 -2.98 25.75 -8.22
C ARG A 235 -2.50 24.28 -8.10
N SER A 236 -2.11 23.70 -9.20
CA SER A 236 -1.53 22.36 -9.23
C SER A 236 -0.25 22.24 -8.41
N ASP A 237 0.58 23.29 -8.34
CA ASP A 237 1.80 23.32 -7.51
C ASP A 237 1.49 23.43 -6.03
N ILE A 238 0.42 24.12 -5.64
CA ILE A 238 -0.09 24.13 -4.26
C ILE A 238 -0.53 22.71 -3.86
N ILE A 239 -1.36 22.07 -4.66
CA ILE A 239 -1.87 20.72 -4.39
C ILE A 239 -0.73 19.72 -4.33
N ARG A 240 0.23 19.81 -5.25
CA ARG A 240 1.43 18.96 -5.29
C ARG A 240 2.29 19.14 -4.05
N THR A 241 2.52 20.36 -3.63
CA THR A 241 3.26 20.68 -2.40
C THR A 241 2.58 20.08 -1.18
N GLN A 242 1.26 20.31 -1.03
CA GLN A 242 0.51 19.74 0.08
C GLN A 242 0.59 18.21 0.12
N GLN A 243 0.48 17.55 -1.04
CA GLN A 243 0.62 16.09 -1.15
C GLN A 243 2.03 15.63 -0.76
N ARG A 244 3.08 16.30 -1.24
CA ARG A 244 4.48 15.95 -0.92
C ARG A 244 4.77 16.12 0.56
N LEU A 245 4.37 17.24 1.16
CA LEU A 245 4.53 17.47 2.60
C LEU A 245 3.77 16.43 3.44
N GLY A 246 2.56 16.04 3.02
CA GLY A 246 1.81 14.95 3.66
C GLY A 246 2.48 13.58 3.54
N GLN A 247 3.15 13.31 2.41
CA GLN A 247 3.88 12.07 2.18
C GLN A 247 5.17 11.93 3.01
N LEU A 248 5.76 13.03 3.46
CA LEU A 248 6.92 13.00 4.37
C LEU A 248 6.58 12.30 5.70
N GLY A 249 5.31 12.36 6.13
CA GLY A 249 4.86 11.78 7.40
C GLY A 249 5.33 12.54 8.63
N HIS A 250 6.05 13.66 8.48
CA HIS A 250 6.49 14.52 9.59
C HIS A 250 5.39 15.43 10.08
N PHE A 251 4.39 15.70 9.27
CA PHE A 251 3.30 16.64 9.51
C PHE A 251 1.94 15.95 9.48
N ALA A 252 1.00 16.40 10.29
CA ALA A 252 -0.38 15.95 10.27
C ALA A 252 -1.05 16.38 8.94
N PRO A 253 -1.49 15.45 8.07
CA PRO A 253 -1.96 15.79 6.73
C PRO A 253 -3.17 16.73 6.70
N ASP A 254 -4.02 16.68 7.73
CA ASP A 254 -5.19 17.54 7.90
C ASP A 254 -4.84 18.94 8.47
N LYS A 255 -3.60 19.14 8.83
CA LYS A 255 -3.05 20.39 9.40
C LYS A 255 -2.01 21.07 8.50
N ILE A 256 -1.83 20.54 7.28
CA ILE A 256 -1.02 21.20 6.26
C ILE A 256 -1.91 22.20 5.54
N ASN A 257 -1.77 23.47 5.85
CA ASN A 257 -2.56 24.54 5.27
C ASN A 257 -1.67 25.50 4.48
N GLN A 258 -2.24 26.13 3.47
CA GLN A 258 -1.64 27.25 2.77
C GLN A 258 -2.45 28.52 3.05
N ASN A 259 -1.77 29.58 3.38
CA ASN A 259 -2.32 30.92 3.44
C ASN A 259 -1.80 31.72 2.25
N LEU A 260 -2.70 32.10 1.35
CA LEU A 260 -2.38 32.91 0.18
C LEU A 260 -2.68 34.37 0.49
N VAL A 261 -1.70 35.24 0.37
CA VAL A 261 -1.84 36.69 0.53
C VAL A 261 -1.66 37.34 -0.84
N PRO A 262 -2.74 37.51 -1.61
CA PRO A 262 -2.66 38.09 -2.94
C PRO A 262 -2.47 39.59 -2.88
N ASN A 263 -1.61 40.15 -3.74
CA ASN A 263 -1.45 41.57 -3.97
C ASN A 263 -1.82 41.95 -5.41
N PRO A 264 -3.09 42.29 -5.65
CA PRO A 264 -3.58 42.62 -6.98
C PRO A 264 -2.88 43.83 -7.60
N ALA A 265 -2.42 44.83 -6.78
CA ALA A 265 -1.79 46.04 -7.28
C ALA A 265 -0.40 45.77 -7.89
N GLN A 266 0.24 44.67 -7.49
CA GLN A 266 1.57 44.28 -8.00
C GLN A 266 1.52 43.01 -8.86
N GLY A 267 0.36 42.37 -9.00
CA GLY A 267 0.23 41.08 -9.70
C GLY A 267 1.03 39.97 -9.03
N THR A 268 1.13 40.00 -7.67
CA THR A 268 1.93 39.03 -6.91
C THR A 268 1.10 38.33 -5.84
N VAL A 269 1.64 37.22 -5.32
CA VAL A 269 1.08 36.47 -4.19
C VAL A 269 2.19 35.99 -3.28
N ASP A 270 2.03 36.22 -1.97
CA ASP A 270 2.85 35.59 -0.95
C ASP A 270 2.16 34.32 -0.46
N ILE A 271 2.94 33.27 -0.24
CA ILE A 271 2.43 31.96 0.16
C ILE A 271 3.05 31.59 1.50
N GLU A 272 2.22 31.41 2.52
CA GLU A 272 2.65 30.88 3.80
C GLU A 272 2.19 29.42 3.93
N TRP A 273 3.14 28.51 4.11
CA TRP A 273 2.86 27.10 4.42
C TRP A 273 2.85 26.93 5.93
N GLN A 274 1.67 26.60 6.46
CA GLN A 274 1.47 26.32 7.88
C GLN A 274 1.40 24.81 8.07
N VAL A 275 2.27 24.25 8.92
CA VAL A 275 2.35 22.84 9.21
C VAL A 275 2.23 22.59 10.70
N GLU A 276 1.73 21.43 11.10
CA GLU A 276 1.73 20.95 12.48
C GLU A 276 2.49 19.62 12.54
N GLU A 277 3.57 19.60 13.32
CA GLU A 277 4.41 18.41 13.42
C GLU A 277 3.72 17.27 14.18
N GLN A 278 3.85 16.06 13.66
CA GLN A 278 3.40 14.85 14.33
C GLN A 278 4.57 13.92 14.62
N SER A 279 4.44 13.09 15.66
CA SER A 279 5.38 12.01 15.90
C SER A 279 5.18 10.93 14.85
N ASN A 280 6.25 10.63 14.13
CA ASN A 280 6.27 9.59 13.09
C ASN A 280 7.32 8.51 13.36
N ASP A 281 7.90 8.51 14.54
CA ASP A 281 8.74 7.41 14.98
C ASP A 281 7.88 6.17 15.16
N GLN A 282 8.43 5.04 14.75
CA GLN A 282 7.70 3.78 14.74
C GLN A 282 8.42 2.76 15.61
N VAL A 283 7.66 2.10 16.45
CA VAL A 283 8.06 0.90 17.15
C VAL A 283 7.39 -0.27 16.43
N GLU A 284 8.19 -1.12 15.79
CA GLU A 284 7.71 -2.35 15.19
C GLU A 284 7.83 -3.46 16.24
N LEU A 285 6.71 -4.03 16.60
CA LEU A 285 6.68 -5.29 17.33
C LEU A 285 5.99 -6.29 16.42
N SER A 286 6.76 -7.21 15.87
CA SER A 286 6.23 -8.21 14.96
C SER A 286 6.58 -9.62 15.41
N GLY A 287 5.78 -10.58 14.98
CA GLY A 287 6.02 -11.97 15.27
C GLY A 287 5.22 -12.88 14.37
N GLY A 288 5.62 -14.13 14.32
CA GLY A 288 4.93 -15.17 13.59
C GLY A 288 5.01 -16.47 14.34
N TRP A 289 3.98 -17.29 14.21
CA TRP A 289 3.97 -18.64 14.72
C TRP A 289 3.74 -19.60 13.56
N GLY A 290 4.53 -20.65 13.51
CA GLY A 290 4.36 -21.70 12.51
C GLY A 290 5.40 -22.79 12.66
N GLY A 291 5.11 -23.96 12.13
CA GLY A 291 6.04 -25.09 12.09
C GLY A 291 6.53 -25.58 13.45
N TYR A 292 7.58 -26.36 13.39
CA TYR A 292 8.15 -27.11 14.52
C TYR A 292 8.87 -26.24 15.57
N TYR A 293 9.29 -25.02 15.21
CA TYR A 293 10.19 -24.18 16.04
C TYR A 293 9.51 -23.05 16.82
N GLY A 294 8.20 -22.85 16.69
CA GLY A 294 7.43 -21.94 17.53
C GLY A 294 7.42 -20.48 17.07
N PHE A 295 7.63 -19.55 18.01
CA PHE A 295 7.45 -18.11 17.80
C PHE A 295 8.75 -17.41 17.42
N VAL A 296 8.70 -16.60 16.36
CA VAL A 296 9.74 -15.63 15.99
C VAL A 296 9.27 -14.24 16.37
N GLY A 297 10.07 -13.54 17.14
CA GLY A 297 9.81 -12.15 17.51
C GLY A 297 10.76 -11.19 16.80
N THR A 298 10.23 -10.04 16.44
CA THR A 298 11.00 -8.89 15.93
C THR A 298 10.66 -7.64 16.73
N LEU A 299 11.69 -6.92 17.14
CA LEU A 299 11.57 -5.57 17.69
C LEU A 299 12.31 -4.61 16.74
N GLY A 300 11.60 -3.64 16.23
CA GLY A 300 12.14 -2.59 15.36
C GLY A 300 11.88 -1.20 15.94
N LEU A 301 12.87 -0.33 15.84
CA LEU A 301 12.76 1.09 16.14
C LEU A 301 13.12 1.86 14.88
N THR A 302 12.23 2.72 14.42
CA THR A 302 12.46 3.55 13.25
C THR A 302 12.22 5.02 13.59
N PHE A 303 13.24 5.83 13.39
CA PHE A 303 13.22 7.28 13.57
C PHE A 303 13.21 7.93 12.18
N ASN A 304 12.11 8.62 11.86
CA ASN A 304 11.86 9.10 10.49
C ASN A 304 12.28 10.54 10.23
N ASN A 305 12.68 11.28 11.23
CA ASN A 305 13.19 12.66 11.08
C ASN A 305 14.55 12.80 11.76
N PHE A 306 15.41 11.81 11.59
CA PHE A 306 16.75 11.81 12.19
C PHE A 306 17.64 12.88 11.57
N SER A 307 18.61 13.37 12.34
CA SER A 307 19.64 14.31 11.90
C SER A 307 21.03 13.80 12.25
N LEU A 308 21.77 13.34 11.26
CA LEU A 308 23.17 12.92 11.44
C LEU A 308 24.06 14.13 11.82
N ARG A 309 23.72 15.30 11.30
CA ARG A 309 24.46 16.56 11.59
C ARG A 309 24.39 16.95 13.07
N ASN A 310 23.25 16.67 13.72
CA ASN A 310 23.02 17.02 15.12
C ASN A 310 23.49 15.94 16.11
N VAL A 311 24.06 14.80 15.63
CA VAL A 311 24.62 13.76 16.51
C VAL A 311 25.69 14.28 17.48
N PRO A 312 26.63 15.17 17.09
CA PRO A 312 27.60 15.71 18.01
C PRO A 312 27.01 16.68 19.06
N ASN A 313 25.81 17.19 18.83
CA ASN A 313 25.17 18.18 19.71
C ASN A 313 24.17 17.49 20.65
N LEU A 314 24.61 17.09 21.83
CA LEU A 314 23.77 16.38 22.80
C LEU A 314 22.56 17.20 23.29
N LYS A 315 22.55 18.53 23.10
CA LYS A 315 21.40 19.38 23.45
C LYS A 315 20.19 19.15 22.52
N GLU A 316 20.46 18.71 21.31
CA GLU A 316 19.41 18.40 20.31
C GLU A 316 18.80 16.97 20.42
N TRP A 317 19.27 16.21 21.42
CA TRP A 317 18.81 14.84 21.62
C TRP A 317 17.49 14.81 22.41
N ASN A 318 16.40 14.34 21.77
CA ASN A 318 15.10 14.13 22.43
C ASN A 318 14.25 13.04 21.73
N PRO A 319 14.41 11.74 21.98
CA PRO A 319 15.57 11.03 22.58
C PRO A 319 16.78 10.93 21.62
N LEU A 320 16.61 11.16 20.33
CA LEU A 320 17.64 11.20 19.29
C LEU A 320 17.62 12.54 18.56
N PRO A 321 18.73 12.95 17.95
CA PRO A 321 18.80 14.19 17.18
C PRO A 321 17.89 14.11 15.96
N ARG A 322 17.09 15.17 15.74
CA ARG A 322 16.06 15.25 14.70
C ARG A 322 16.25 16.51 13.85
N GLY A 323 15.52 16.53 12.72
CA GLY A 323 15.32 17.73 11.93
C GLY A 323 15.73 17.66 10.46
N ASP A 324 16.55 16.71 10.04
CA ASP A 324 17.05 16.66 8.65
C ASP A 324 16.25 15.74 7.73
N GLY A 325 15.16 15.11 8.24
CA GLY A 325 14.32 14.22 7.45
C GLY A 325 14.99 12.91 7.06
N GLN A 326 16.10 12.55 7.72
CA GLN A 326 16.79 11.28 7.52
C GLN A 326 16.04 10.17 8.26
N ARG A 327 16.27 8.92 7.85
CA ARG A 327 15.67 7.77 8.49
C ARG A 327 16.74 6.88 9.10
N LEU A 328 16.56 6.55 10.38
CA LEU A 328 17.38 5.60 11.11
C LEU A 328 16.51 4.44 11.57
N SER A 329 16.88 3.22 11.22
CA SER A 329 16.18 2.01 11.66
C SER A 329 17.13 1.06 12.37
N LEU A 330 16.68 0.56 13.52
CA LEU A 330 17.33 -0.48 14.30
C LEU A 330 16.35 -1.64 14.43
N ARG A 331 16.78 -2.86 14.12
CA ARG A 331 15.91 -4.02 14.19
C ARG A 331 16.63 -5.20 14.83
N LEU A 332 15.95 -5.83 15.77
CA LEU A 332 16.33 -7.07 16.42
C LEU A 332 15.29 -8.13 16.07
N GLN A 333 15.74 -9.28 15.61
CA GLN A 333 14.89 -10.44 15.37
C GLN A 333 15.50 -11.66 16.08
N ALA A 334 14.67 -12.42 16.77
CA ALA A 334 15.13 -13.59 17.47
C ALA A 334 14.10 -14.73 17.45
N ASN A 335 14.61 -15.96 17.40
CA ASN A 335 13.88 -17.19 17.65
C ASN A 335 14.66 -18.00 18.71
N GLY A 336 14.37 -17.70 19.97
CA GLY A 336 15.06 -18.34 21.09
C GLY A 336 16.57 -18.31 20.94
N ARG A 337 17.20 -19.49 21.04
CA ARG A 337 18.67 -19.66 20.88
C ARG A 337 19.10 -19.99 19.47
N SER A 338 18.18 -20.41 18.59
CA SER A 338 18.49 -20.95 17.26
C SER A 338 18.75 -19.90 16.22
N PHE A 339 18.12 -18.72 16.34
CA PHE A 339 18.29 -17.63 15.37
C PHE A 339 18.31 -16.26 16.05
N GLN A 340 19.24 -15.41 15.64
CA GLN A 340 19.34 -14.02 16.05
C GLN A 340 19.80 -13.18 14.86
N SER A 341 19.19 -12.01 14.68
CA SER A 341 19.57 -11.04 13.66
C SER A 341 19.46 -9.63 14.21
N TYR A 342 20.50 -8.84 13.94
CA TYR A 342 20.59 -7.43 14.29
C TYR A 342 20.78 -6.65 13.01
N SER A 343 19.97 -5.65 12.76
CA SER A 343 20.14 -4.79 11.59
C SER A 343 20.12 -3.32 11.97
N PHE A 344 20.95 -2.58 11.28
CA PHE A 344 21.05 -1.14 11.30
C PHE A 344 20.83 -0.65 9.88
N SER A 345 20.02 0.38 9.69
CA SER A 345 19.79 1.02 8.38
C SER A 345 19.67 2.52 8.54
N PHE A 346 20.45 3.24 7.77
CA PHE A 346 20.39 4.70 7.67
C PHE A 346 20.04 5.09 6.24
N SER A 347 19.19 6.09 6.07
CA SER A 347 18.82 6.61 4.75
C SER A 347 18.73 8.14 4.77
N GLU A 348 19.43 8.76 3.82
CA GLU A 348 19.33 10.18 3.47
C GLU A 348 18.56 10.32 2.15
N PRO A 349 17.34 10.86 2.14
CA PRO A 349 16.53 10.93 0.92
C PRO A 349 16.98 12.00 -0.08
N TRP A 350 17.77 13.00 0.34
CA TRP A 350 18.21 14.12 -0.48
C TRP A 350 19.72 14.35 -0.37
N LEU A 351 20.52 13.38 -0.77
CA LEU A 351 21.97 13.48 -0.75
C LEU A 351 22.46 14.71 -1.52
N GLY A 352 23.13 15.62 -0.81
CA GLY A 352 23.59 16.89 -1.37
C GLY A 352 22.51 17.99 -1.47
N GLY A 353 21.28 17.74 -1.06
CA GLY A 353 20.20 18.74 -0.87
C GLY A 353 19.62 19.38 -2.13
N ARG A 354 20.12 19.07 -3.33
CA ARG A 354 19.72 19.73 -4.60
C ARG A 354 18.75 18.90 -5.45
N LYS A 355 18.89 17.59 -5.39
CA LYS A 355 18.06 16.66 -6.17
C LYS A 355 17.65 15.48 -5.28
N PRO A 356 16.51 14.82 -5.53
CA PRO A 356 16.04 13.68 -4.76
C PRO A 356 16.86 12.42 -5.05
N HIS A 357 18.17 12.49 -4.78
CA HIS A 357 19.07 11.35 -4.77
C HIS A 357 19.13 10.79 -3.36
N SER A 358 18.79 9.55 -3.16
CA SER A 358 18.85 8.92 -1.84
C SER A 358 20.16 8.15 -1.66
N LEU A 359 20.73 8.25 -0.46
CA LEU A 359 21.80 7.38 0.02
C LEU A 359 21.23 6.45 1.08
N SER A 360 21.52 5.17 0.98
CA SER A 360 21.22 4.20 2.03
C SER A 360 22.47 3.44 2.46
N VAL A 361 22.62 3.23 3.75
CA VAL A 361 23.68 2.42 4.33
C VAL A 361 23.01 1.42 5.25
N SER A 362 23.30 0.13 5.09
CA SER A 362 22.76 -0.90 5.98
C SER A 362 23.84 -1.88 6.40
N TYR A 363 23.69 -2.38 7.63
CA TYR A 363 24.46 -3.48 8.17
C TYR A 363 23.49 -4.49 8.80
N VAL A 364 23.70 -5.77 8.48
CA VAL A 364 22.91 -6.87 9.01
C VAL A 364 23.87 -7.95 9.50
N HIS A 365 23.78 -8.26 10.79
CA HIS A 365 24.38 -9.43 11.39
C HIS A 365 23.31 -10.47 11.66
N SER A 366 23.48 -11.69 11.18
CA SER A 366 22.57 -12.80 11.43
C SER A 366 23.34 -14.04 11.85
N GLN A 367 22.82 -14.78 12.81
CA GLN A 367 23.41 -16.02 13.28
C GLN A 367 22.31 -17.08 13.44
N SER A 368 22.54 -18.23 12.83
CA SER A 368 21.76 -19.45 13.08
C SER A 368 22.60 -20.50 13.75
N ARG A 369 22.01 -21.21 14.72
CA ARG A 369 22.64 -22.31 15.45
C ARG A 369 21.87 -23.60 15.22
N TYR A 370 22.57 -24.68 15.11
CA TYR A 370 22.04 -26.00 14.74
C TYR A 370 22.60 -27.10 15.63
N ALA A 371 21.86 -28.20 15.74
CA ALA A 371 22.38 -29.47 16.17
C ALA A 371 23.19 -30.06 14.99
N GLY A 372 24.51 -29.91 15.02
CA GLY A 372 25.39 -30.30 13.92
C GLY A 372 26.14 -31.58 14.19
N ILE A 373 27.31 -31.72 13.54
CA ILE A 373 28.17 -32.90 13.65
C ILE A 373 28.57 -33.11 15.12
N GLY A 374 28.31 -34.31 15.65
CA GLY A 374 28.62 -34.66 17.02
C GLY A 374 27.65 -34.17 18.08
N ALA A 375 26.48 -33.61 17.70
CA ALA A 375 25.44 -33.27 18.64
C ALA A 375 24.84 -34.53 19.29
N THR A 376 24.75 -34.53 20.63
CA THR A 376 24.24 -35.66 21.41
C THR A 376 22.72 -35.57 21.60
N SER A 377 22.15 -34.42 21.36
CA SER A 377 20.73 -34.14 21.45
C SER A 377 20.33 -33.03 20.49
N TYR A 378 19.07 -32.97 20.12
CA TYR A 378 18.49 -31.92 19.31
C TYR A 378 18.68 -30.50 19.89
N ASN A 379 18.81 -30.41 21.21
CA ASN A 379 19.06 -29.16 21.92
C ASN A 379 20.55 -28.78 22.02
N ASP A 380 21.44 -29.63 21.56
CA ASP A 380 22.87 -29.39 21.50
C ASP A 380 23.23 -28.57 20.24
N LEU A 381 23.08 -27.26 20.34
CA LEU A 381 23.32 -26.30 19.25
C LEU A 381 24.82 -26.02 19.09
N ASN A 382 25.59 -27.03 18.70
CA ASN A 382 27.05 -27.00 18.61
C ASN A 382 27.57 -26.45 17.26
N SER A 383 26.71 -26.19 16.31
CA SER A 383 27.03 -25.71 14.98
C SER A 383 26.46 -24.33 14.71
N THR A 384 27.21 -23.51 13.98
CA THR A 384 26.81 -22.12 13.69
C THR A 384 27.05 -21.73 12.23
N LEU A 385 26.07 -21.00 11.68
CA LEU A 385 26.25 -20.20 10.47
C LEU A 385 26.03 -18.73 10.86
N LYS A 386 27.03 -17.88 10.57
CA LYS A 386 26.94 -16.42 10.72
C LYS A 386 26.95 -15.78 9.34
N ALA A 387 26.19 -14.72 9.18
CA ALA A 387 26.20 -13.87 8.01
C ALA A 387 26.26 -12.41 8.43
N ASP A 388 27.31 -11.73 8.02
CA ASP A 388 27.51 -10.29 8.17
C ASP A 388 27.39 -9.65 6.80
N ASN A 389 26.51 -8.68 6.64
CA ASN A 389 26.29 -7.99 5.38
C ASN A 389 26.29 -6.49 5.59
N ILE A 390 27.13 -5.77 4.85
CA ILE A 390 27.13 -4.32 4.75
C ILE A 390 26.76 -3.93 3.33
N SER A 391 25.87 -2.95 3.16
CA SER A 391 25.54 -2.44 1.83
C SER A 391 25.40 -0.92 1.83
N VAL A 392 25.81 -0.33 0.69
CA VAL A 392 25.68 1.10 0.41
C VAL A 392 24.93 1.24 -0.91
N GLY A 393 23.82 1.96 -0.88
CA GLY A 393 22.93 2.15 -2.03
C GLY A 393 22.74 3.62 -2.37
N LEU A 394 22.66 3.89 -3.68
CA LEU A 394 22.30 5.19 -4.24
C LEU A 394 21.04 5.03 -5.08
N GLY A 395 19.99 5.78 -4.72
CA GLY A 395 18.72 5.78 -5.41
C GLY A 395 18.43 7.14 -6.06
N ARG A 396 17.68 7.13 -7.15
CA ARG A 396 17.16 8.34 -7.78
C ARG A 396 15.77 8.10 -8.36
N ALA A 397 14.90 9.08 -8.26
CA ALA A 397 13.66 9.13 -9.03
C ALA A 397 13.97 9.45 -10.49
N LEU A 398 13.29 8.80 -11.41
CA LEU A 398 13.37 9.04 -12.85
C LEU A 398 12.14 9.83 -13.29
N GLU A 399 12.34 10.73 -14.27
CA GLU A 399 11.24 11.52 -14.86
C GLU A 399 10.67 10.88 -16.12
N TRP A 400 11.43 9.97 -16.73
CA TRP A 400 11.04 9.22 -17.92
C TRP A 400 11.10 7.71 -17.66
N PRO A 401 10.14 6.93 -18.14
CA PRO A 401 8.96 7.28 -18.98
C PRO A 401 7.82 7.96 -18.22
N ASP A 402 7.77 7.87 -16.90
CA ASP A 402 6.86 8.59 -15.99
C ASP A 402 7.52 8.85 -14.62
N ASN A 403 6.90 9.69 -13.79
CA ASN A 403 7.45 10.12 -12.49
C ASN A 403 7.32 9.06 -11.37
N TYR A 404 6.91 7.84 -11.70
CA TYR A 404 6.77 6.74 -10.73
C TYR A 404 7.98 5.80 -10.72
N PHE A 405 8.92 5.99 -11.65
CA PHE A 405 10.12 5.15 -11.73
C PHE A 405 11.20 5.60 -10.76
N THR A 406 11.85 4.61 -10.15
CA THR A 406 13.05 4.78 -9.32
C THR A 406 14.12 3.80 -9.77
N LEU A 407 15.37 4.26 -9.80
CA LEU A 407 16.54 3.44 -10.05
C LEU A 407 17.42 3.46 -8.81
N THR A 408 17.72 2.27 -8.27
CA THR A 408 18.60 2.09 -7.12
C THR A 408 19.78 1.21 -7.50
N ASN A 409 20.99 1.68 -7.23
CA ASN A 409 22.22 0.91 -7.38
C ASN A 409 22.85 0.73 -6.01
N SER A 410 23.27 -0.48 -5.65
CA SER A 410 23.92 -0.73 -4.38
C SER A 410 25.14 -1.66 -4.52
N LEU A 411 26.12 -1.42 -3.67
CA LEU A 411 27.27 -2.29 -3.45
C LEU A 411 27.08 -2.98 -2.11
N GLY A 412 27.19 -4.28 -2.08
CA GLY A 412 27.10 -5.11 -0.88
C GLY A 412 28.36 -5.93 -0.68
N TYR A 413 28.72 -6.13 0.57
CA TYR A 413 29.78 -7.06 0.98
C TYR A 413 29.25 -7.96 2.07
N ALA A 414 29.24 -9.27 1.82
CA ALA A 414 28.75 -10.27 2.75
C ALA A 414 29.87 -11.25 3.16
N VAL A 415 29.87 -11.64 4.43
CA VAL A 415 30.78 -12.64 5.00
C VAL A 415 29.94 -13.73 5.63
N TYR A 416 30.10 -14.97 5.15
CA TYR A 416 29.46 -16.16 5.69
C TYR A 416 30.49 -16.98 6.44
N THR A 417 30.30 -17.20 7.74
CA THR A 417 31.22 -18.00 8.58
C THR A 417 30.49 -19.25 9.06
N LEU A 418 31.04 -20.40 8.67
CA LEU A 418 30.57 -21.72 9.07
C LEU A 418 31.44 -22.25 10.19
N LYS A 419 30.82 -22.82 11.21
CA LYS A 419 31.50 -23.52 12.31
C LYS A 419 30.76 -24.83 12.61
N ASN A 420 31.49 -25.94 12.46
CA ASN A 420 31.00 -27.30 12.71
C ASN A 420 29.79 -27.71 11.87
N ILE A 421 29.63 -27.13 10.68
CA ILE A 421 28.52 -27.42 9.77
C ILE A 421 28.98 -27.33 8.29
N ASP A 422 28.60 -28.29 7.49
CA ASP A 422 28.65 -28.17 6.03
C ASP A 422 27.30 -27.63 5.51
N TYR A 423 27.32 -26.42 4.97
CA TYR A 423 26.16 -25.78 4.38
C TYR A 423 26.08 -25.96 2.86
N GLY A 424 26.75 -26.98 2.32
CA GLY A 424 26.86 -27.26 0.89
C GLY A 424 28.10 -26.64 0.25
N LEU A 425 29.08 -26.21 1.07
CA LEU A 425 30.39 -25.74 0.60
C LEU A 425 31.44 -26.84 0.57
N GLY A 426 31.14 -28.03 1.12
CA GLY A 426 32.12 -29.13 1.26
C GLY A 426 33.16 -28.88 2.33
N CYS A 427 32.92 -27.94 3.25
CA CYS A 427 33.80 -27.62 4.37
C CYS A 427 32.99 -27.32 5.64
N ASN A 428 33.44 -27.81 6.79
CA ASN A 428 32.72 -27.68 8.06
C ASN A 428 33.10 -26.44 8.89
N ASN A 429 34.30 -25.88 8.63
CA ASN A 429 34.83 -24.70 9.33
C ASN A 429 35.49 -23.80 8.28
N CYS A 430 34.70 -22.99 7.62
CA CYS A 430 35.19 -22.12 6.56
C CYS A 430 34.46 -20.79 6.52
N THR A 431 35.06 -19.84 5.81
CA THR A 431 34.50 -18.51 5.58
C THR A 431 34.40 -18.26 4.09
N SER A 432 33.23 -17.76 3.66
CA SER A 432 32.95 -17.40 2.28
C SER A 432 32.56 -15.94 2.20
N TYR A 433 32.98 -15.27 1.14
CA TYR A 433 32.76 -13.84 0.91
C TYR A 433 31.94 -13.63 -0.36
N ALA A 434 31.12 -12.59 -0.36
CA ALA A 434 30.42 -12.14 -1.55
C ALA A 434 30.53 -10.61 -1.68
N LEU A 435 31.04 -10.13 -2.80
CA LEU A 435 30.94 -8.73 -3.20
C LEU A 435 29.85 -8.64 -4.26
N THR A 436 28.83 -7.84 -4.01
CA THR A 436 27.67 -7.77 -4.89
C THR A 436 27.46 -6.36 -5.42
N PHE A 437 27.07 -6.26 -6.68
CA PHE A 437 26.50 -5.07 -7.28
C PHE A 437 25.05 -5.37 -7.61
N ASN A 438 24.14 -4.62 -7.00
CA ASN A 438 22.69 -4.75 -7.25
C ASN A 438 22.16 -3.49 -7.94
N THR A 439 21.38 -3.69 -8.99
CA THR A 439 20.61 -2.64 -9.67
C THR A 439 19.15 -3.01 -9.64
N THR A 440 18.33 -2.12 -9.10
CA THR A 440 16.86 -2.28 -9.06
C THR A 440 16.19 -1.13 -9.78
N LEU A 441 15.42 -1.45 -10.81
CA LEU A 441 14.49 -0.53 -11.46
C LEU A 441 13.08 -0.85 -10.94
N ALA A 442 12.46 0.11 -10.28
CA ALA A 442 11.12 -0.06 -9.73
C ALA A 442 10.17 1.03 -10.22
N ARG A 443 8.89 0.69 -10.41
CA ARG A 443 7.79 1.61 -10.69
C ARG A 443 6.68 1.39 -9.69
N ASN A 444 6.31 2.44 -8.97
CA ASN A 444 5.23 2.38 -8.00
C ASN A 444 4.21 3.50 -8.23
N SER A 445 3.06 3.15 -8.81
CA SER A 445 1.93 4.06 -9.08
C SER A 445 0.70 3.78 -8.20
N VAL A 446 0.90 3.10 -7.07
CA VAL A 446 -0.17 2.69 -6.16
C VAL A 446 -0.78 3.91 -5.46
N ASP A 447 -2.10 3.99 -5.42
CA ASP A 447 -2.86 5.13 -4.88
C ASP A 447 -2.83 5.21 -3.34
N ASN A 448 -2.75 4.09 -2.64
CA ASN A 448 -2.71 4.02 -1.18
C ASN A 448 -1.86 2.84 -0.72
N GLN A 449 -0.99 3.06 0.27
CA GLN A 449 -0.10 2.01 0.76
C GLN A 449 -0.81 1.00 1.67
N MET A 450 -1.84 1.40 2.42
CA MET A 450 -2.53 0.55 3.40
C MET A 450 -3.61 -0.31 2.75
N TYR A 451 -4.40 0.27 1.87
CA TYR A 451 -5.40 -0.42 1.06
C TYR A 451 -5.27 0.03 -0.39
N PRO A 452 -4.35 -0.57 -1.15
CA PRO A 452 -4.20 -0.26 -2.56
C PRO A 452 -5.46 -0.64 -3.34
N ALA A 453 -6.06 0.34 -4.00
CA ALA A 453 -7.27 0.13 -4.80
C ALA A 453 -7.00 0.26 -6.30
N GLN A 454 -5.96 0.98 -6.70
CA GLN A 454 -5.62 1.22 -8.08
C GLN A 454 -4.11 1.43 -8.24
N GLY A 455 -3.57 1.11 -9.41
CA GLY A 455 -2.17 1.31 -9.76
C GLY A 455 -1.39 0.01 -9.81
N SER A 456 -0.08 0.12 -9.97
CA SER A 456 0.83 -1.02 -10.07
C SER A 456 2.11 -0.80 -9.28
N ASN A 457 2.69 -1.90 -8.83
CA ASN A 457 4.05 -1.94 -8.27
C ASN A 457 4.83 -3.00 -9.07
N ILE A 458 5.87 -2.57 -9.77
CA ILE A 458 6.68 -3.41 -10.65
C ILE A 458 8.14 -3.18 -10.29
N SER A 459 8.93 -4.23 -10.13
CA SER A 459 10.37 -4.10 -9.94
C SER A 459 11.15 -5.20 -10.65
N LEU A 460 12.29 -4.83 -11.21
CA LEU A 460 13.31 -5.73 -11.73
C LEU A 460 14.60 -5.46 -10.96
N SER A 461 15.10 -6.47 -10.29
CA SER A 461 16.36 -6.43 -9.54
C SER A 461 17.36 -7.39 -10.13
N VAL A 462 18.57 -6.89 -10.40
CA VAL A 462 19.68 -7.66 -10.92
C VAL A 462 20.85 -7.55 -9.96
N THR A 463 21.28 -8.69 -9.40
CA THR A 463 22.44 -8.77 -8.52
C THR A 463 23.55 -9.52 -9.23
N LEU A 464 24.72 -8.93 -9.28
CA LEU A 464 25.92 -9.48 -9.92
C LEU A 464 27.06 -9.55 -8.91
N THR A 465 27.82 -10.63 -8.91
CA THR A 465 29.14 -10.71 -8.27
C THR A 465 30.23 -10.63 -9.34
N PRO A 466 31.46 -10.24 -9.00
CA PRO A 466 32.57 -10.38 -9.94
C PRO A 466 32.82 -11.84 -10.32
N PRO A 467 33.12 -12.16 -11.60
CA PRO A 467 33.44 -13.51 -12.05
C PRO A 467 34.88 -13.87 -11.69
N TYR A 468 35.16 -14.09 -10.41
CA TYR A 468 36.53 -14.33 -9.87
C TYR A 468 37.25 -15.49 -10.54
N SER A 469 36.52 -16.57 -10.91
CA SER A 469 37.06 -17.72 -11.60
C SER A 469 37.64 -17.43 -12.98
N SER A 470 37.32 -16.27 -13.54
CA SER A 470 37.84 -15.79 -14.82
C SER A 470 39.11 -14.96 -14.68
N PHE A 471 39.44 -14.50 -13.46
CA PHE A 471 40.57 -13.59 -13.21
C PHE A 471 41.70 -14.20 -12.38
N ASN A 472 41.44 -15.37 -11.72
CA ASN A 472 42.41 -16.02 -10.87
C ASN A 472 42.98 -17.29 -11.53
N ASP A 473 44.20 -17.68 -11.12
CA ASP A 473 44.89 -18.85 -11.63
C ASP A 473 44.59 -20.14 -10.82
N ILE A 474 43.46 -20.17 -10.09
CA ILE A 474 43.07 -21.31 -9.28
C ILE A 474 42.63 -22.47 -10.19
N ASN A 475 43.22 -23.64 -10.00
CA ASN A 475 42.72 -24.87 -10.61
C ASN A 475 41.52 -25.40 -9.83
N TYR A 476 40.32 -25.02 -10.24
CA TYR A 476 39.05 -25.37 -9.56
C TYR A 476 38.75 -26.88 -9.57
N ALA A 477 39.40 -27.68 -10.46
CA ALA A 477 39.20 -29.13 -10.47
C ALA A 477 39.90 -29.83 -9.28
N THR A 478 41.00 -29.27 -8.81
CA THR A 478 41.84 -29.86 -7.75
C THR A 478 41.90 -29.05 -6.47
N ALA A 479 41.37 -27.84 -6.47
CA ALA A 479 41.37 -26.94 -5.31
C ALA A 479 40.52 -27.52 -4.16
N SER A 480 40.97 -27.27 -2.92
CA SER A 480 40.17 -27.62 -1.74
C SER A 480 38.86 -26.84 -1.70
N PRO A 481 37.79 -27.38 -1.06
CA PRO A 481 36.52 -26.70 -0.95
C PRO A 481 36.62 -25.29 -0.34
N GLU A 482 37.50 -25.05 0.63
CA GLU A 482 37.73 -23.76 1.26
C GLU A 482 38.28 -22.72 0.27
N VAL A 483 39.17 -23.14 -0.65
CA VAL A 483 39.74 -22.27 -1.69
C VAL A 483 38.71 -22.02 -2.78
N LYS A 484 38.03 -23.09 -3.23
CA LYS A 484 37.04 -23.04 -4.31
C LYS A 484 35.86 -22.14 -3.97
N ASN A 485 35.36 -22.19 -2.72
CA ASN A 485 34.18 -21.48 -2.25
C ASN A 485 34.50 -20.24 -1.43
N LYS A 486 35.76 -19.77 -1.46
CA LYS A 486 36.18 -18.57 -0.72
C LYS A 486 35.42 -17.32 -1.18
N TRP A 487 35.17 -17.17 -2.46
CA TRP A 487 34.40 -16.09 -3.05
C TRP A 487 33.16 -16.66 -3.75
N GLN A 488 31.97 -16.14 -3.41
CA GLN A 488 30.74 -16.51 -4.08
C GLN A 488 30.66 -15.84 -5.45
N GLU A 489 30.26 -16.59 -6.45
CA GLU A 489 30.22 -16.18 -7.84
C GLU A 489 28.87 -16.54 -8.43
N TYR A 490 28.01 -15.52 -8.69
CA TYR A 490 26.67 -15.71 -9.21
C TYR A 490 26.12 -14.45 -9.88
N HIS A 491 25.08 -14.62 -10.66
CA HIS A 491 24.16 -13.57 -11.05
C HIS A 491 22.73 -13.97 -10.68
N LYS A 492 21.95 -13.02 -10.16
CA LYS A 492 20.58 -13.24 -9.68
C LYS A 492 19.66 -12.19 -10.30
N TRP A 493 18.54 -12.65 -10.83
CA TRP A 493 17.52 -11.83 -11.45
C TRP A 493 16.21 -12.05 -10.73
N MET A 494 15.55 -10.98 -10.31
CA MET A 494 14.24 -11.05 -9.63
C MET A 494 13.29 -10.05 -10.27
N PHE A 495 12.11 -10.54 -10.61
CA PHE A 495 11.04 -9.73 -11.16
C PHE A 495 9.82 -9.85 -10.25
N ASP A 496 9.30 -8.72 -9.79
CA ASP A 496 8.09 -8.62 -8.99
C ASP A 496 7.08 -7.71 -9.71
N TRP A 497 5.85 -8.17 -9.83
CA TRP A 497 4.75 -7.42 -10.41
C TRP A 497 3.49 -7.57 -9.56
N ARG A 498 2.85 -6.44 -9.27
CA ARG A 498 1.53 -6.37 -8.63
C ARG A 498 0.69 -5.33 -9.33
N GLN A 499 -0.55 -5.69 -9.63
CA GLN A 499 -1.53 -4.81 -10.26
C GLN A 499 -2.80 -4.78 -9.43
N TYR A 500 -3.32 -3.58 -9.17
CA TYR A 500 -4.57 -3.36 -8.44
C TYR A 500 -5.62 -2.80 -9.38
N LEU A 501 -6.77 -3.49 -9.48
CA LEU A 501 -7.88 -3.17 -10.36
C LEU A 501 -9.16 -3.02 -9.54
N PRO A 502 -9.75 -1.81 -9.43
CA PRO A 502 -11.04 -1.64 -8.81
C PRO A 502 -12.13 -2.22 -9.70
N LEU A 503 -12.96 -3.12 -9.16
CA LEU A 503 -14.06 -3.76 -9.87
C LEU A 503 -15.38 -3.01 -9.68
N ASP A 504 -15.43 -2.03 -8.79
CA ASP A 504 -16.59 -1.20 -8.54
C ASP A 504 -16.25 0.30 -8.59
N ASN A 505 -17.25 1.13 -8.91
CA ASN A 505 -17.09 2.59 -8.99
C ASN A 505 -16.71 3.26 -7.66
N LYS A 506 -16.92 2.58 -6.52
CA LYS A 506 -16.54 3.07 -5.19
C LYS A 506 -15.14 2.63 -4.76
N LYS A 507 -14.45 1.88 -5.60
CA LYS A 507 -13.13 1.29 -5.36
C LYS A 507 -13.06 0.48 -4.06
N LYS A 508 -14.16 -0.21 -3.71
CA LYS A 508 -14.22 -1.07 -2.54
C LYS A 508 -13.84 -2.50 -2.88
N LEU A 509 -14.38 -3.02 -3.98
CA LEU A 509 -14.00 -4.35 -4.45
C LEU A 509 -12.79 -4.23 -5.35
N VAL A 510 -11.65 -4.80 -4.94
CA VAL A 510 -10.37 -4.67 -5.64
C VAL A 510 -9.82 -6.04 -5.96
N LEU A 511 -9.45 -6.25 -7.21
CA LEU A 511 -8.68 -7.40 -7.64
C LEU A 511 -7.19 -7.04 -7.63
N GLU A 512 -6.39 -7.79 -6.86
CA GLU A 512 -4.94 -7.79 -6.98
C GLU A 512 -4.50 -8.99 -7.81
N ALA A 513 -3.70 -8.74 -8.84
CA ALA A 513 -2.94 -9.76 -9.54
C ALA A 513 -1.45 -9.59 -9.21
N LYS A 514 -0.74 -10.69 -8.97
CA LYS A 514 0.69 -10.66 -8.66
C LYS A 514 1.44 -11.78 -9.37
N ALA A 515 2.68 -11.48 -9.74
CA ALA A 515 3.61 -12.44 -10.32
C ALA A 515 5.03 -12.14 -9.82
N HIS A 516 5.75 -13.17 -9.42
CA HIS A 516 7.10 -13.10 -8.90
C HIS A 516 7.93 -14.18 -9.58
N PHE A 517 9.08 -13.80 -10.12
CA PHE A 517 10.02 -14.71 -10.79
C PHE A 517 11.42 -14.48 -10.27
N GLY A 518 12.20 -15.53 -10.15
CA GLY A 518 13.59 -15.41 -9.78
C GLY A 518 14.46 -16.44 -10.49
N PHE A 519 15.63 -16.00 -10.90
CA PHE A 519 16.65 -16.82 -11.58
C PHE A 519 18.00 -16.57 -10.93
N LEU A 520 18.72 -17.63 -10.59
CA LEU A 520 20.05 -17.62 -10.02
C LEU A 520 20.97 -18.44 -10.91
N GLY A 521 22.04 -17.85 -11.44
CA GLY A 521 22.97 -18.49 -12.33
C GLY A 521 24.44 -18.34 -11.90
N ALA A 522 25.30 -19.18 -12.43
CA ALA A 522 26.75 -19.05 -12.33
C ALA A 522 27.34 -18.61 -13.67
N TYR A 523 28.41 -17.80 -13.64
CA TYR A 523 29.14 -17.42 -14.86
C TYR A 523 29.90 -18.62 -15.48
N ASN A 524 30.36 -19.51 -14.61
CA ASN A 524 31.08 -20.71 -15.03
C ASN A 524 30.61 -21.93 -14.24
N GLN A 525 29.66 -22.66 -14.81
CA GLN A 525 29.03 -23.82 -14.16
C GLN A 525 30.02 -24.95 -13.89
N SER A 526 31.02 -25.14 -14.79
CA SER A 526 32.00 -26.21 -14.66
C SER A 526 33.09 -25.93 -13.62
N LYS A 527 33.40 -24.67 -13.36
CA LYS A 527 34.42 -24.27 -12.39
C LYS A 527 33.84 -24.10 -10.99
N THR A 528 32.92 -23.16 -10.82
CA THR A 528 32.39 -22.74 -9.52
C THR A 528 31.03 -23.31 -9.20
N GLY A 529 30.19 -23.50 -10.25
CA GLY A 529 28.79 -23.87 -10.08
C GLY A 529 28.01 -22.80 -9.33
N ILE A 530 26.79 -23.13 -8.91
CA ILE A 530 25.94 -22.28 -8.08
C ILE A 530 26.08 -22.67 -6.61
N GLY A 531 26.61 -21.77 -5.80
CA GLY A 531 26.80 -21.97 -4.36
C GLY A 531 25.49 -22.22 -3.59
N PRO A 532 25.56 -22.49 -2.28
CA PRO A 532 24.40 -22.75 -1.45
C PRO A 532 23.66 -21.47 -1.01
N PHE A 533 24.31 -20.32 -1.13
CA PHE A 533 23.73 -19.04 -0.76
C PHE A 533 22.89 -18.44 -1.90
N GLU A 534 21.99 -17.53 -1.56
CA GLU A 534 21.09 -16.80 -2.46
C GLU A 534 20.07 -17.67 -3.22
N ARG A 535 20.06 -18.98 -2.97
CA ARG A 535 19.07 -19.90 -3.54
C ARG A 535 17.67 -19.62 -3.00
N PHE A 536 16.66 -20.01 -3.76
CA PHE A 536 15.27 -19.81 -3.44
C PHE A 536 14.70 -20.96 -2.62
N VAL A 537 13.92 -20.64 -1.58
CA VAL A 537 13.12 -21.60 -0.83
C VAL A 537 11.67 -21.13 -0.82
N LEU A 538 10.74 -22.05 -1.10
CA LEU A 538 9.34 -21.74 -1.35
C LEU A 538 8.42 -22.49 -0.39
N GLY A 539 7.44 -21.78 0.17
CA GLY A 539 6.40 -22.32 1.05
C GLY A 539 6.12 -21.42 2.26
N GLY A 540 5.02 -21.68 2.92
CA GLY A 540 4.65 -21.08 4.20
C GLY A 540 4.35 -19.59 4.15
N SER A 541 4.66 -18.94 5.26
CA SER A 541 4.39 -17.52 5.49
C SER A 541 5.37 -16.58 4.78
N GLY A 542 6.48 -17.06 4.25
CA GLY A 542 7.53 -16.23 3.65
C GLY A 542 8.34 -15.42 4.67
N LEU A 543 8.30 -15.76 5.94
CA LEU A 543 9.09 -15.11 6.99
C LEU A 543 10.51 -15.67 7.00
N ALA A 544 11.50 -14.85 6.64
CA ALA A 544 12.91 -15.21 6.77
C ALA A 544 13.27 -15.45 8.25
N GLY A 545 13.91 -16.58 8.54
CA GLY A 545 14.27 -16.97 9.91
C GLY A 545 13.13 -17.57 10.71
N GLY A 546 11.99 -17.83 10.06
CA GLY A 546 10.81 -18.30 10.74
C GLY A 546 10.98 -19.66 11.36
N PHE A 547 11.29 -20.72 10.67
CA PHE A 547 11.02 -22.04 11.24
C PHE A 547 11.95 -23.14 10.74
N ASN A 548 12.78 -22.86 9.78
CA ASN A 548 13.78 -23.80 9.35
C ASN A 548 15.13 -23.10 9.36
N SER A 549 15.97 -23.53 10.26
CA SER A 549 17.30 -22.96 10.51
C SER A 549 18.25 -23.01 9.30
N PHE A 550 17.87 -23.69 8.23
CA PHE A 550 18.65 -23.79 6.99
C PHE A 550 18.37 -22.70 5.94
N VAL A 551 17.63 -21.62 6.29
CA VAL A 551 17.30 -20.54 5.34
C VAL A 551 18.19 -19.31 5.42
N LEU A 552 19.13 -19.23 6.36
CA LEU A 552 20.07 -18.11 6.43
C LEU A 552 20.92 -18.05 5.16
N GLY A 553 20.98 -16.88 4.52
CA GLY A 553 21.65 -16.69 3.23
C GLY A 553 20.84 -17.24 2.04
N LYS A 554 19.54 -17.49 2.18
CA LYS A 554 18.64 -17.89 1.09
C LYS A 554 17.49 -16.89 0.94
N GLU A 555 16.90 -16.83 -0.26
CA GLU A 555 15.71 -16.03 -0.53
C GLU A 555 14.45 -16.83 -0.17
N VAL A 556 13.67 -16.33 0.78
CA VAL A 556 12.46 -17.01 1.27
C VAL A 556 11.23 -16.46 0.58
N ILE A 557 10.50 -17.31 -0.13
CA ILE A 557 9.29 -16.98 -0.87
C ILE A 557 8.10 -17.67 -0.20
N GLY A 558 7.12 -16.88 0.24
CA GLY A 558 5.90 -17.44 0.82
C GLY A 558 5.00 -18.08 -0.24
N LEU A 559 4.40 -19.24 0.07
CA LEU A 559 3.33 -19.85 -0.69
C LEU A 559 2.28 -20.38 0.31
N ARG A 560 1.18 -19.66 0.43
CA ARG A 560 0.11 -19.98 1.39
C ARG A 560 -0.54 -21.33 1.04
N GLY A 561 -0.92 -22.13 2.04
CA GLY A 561 -1.44 -23.48 1.85
C GLY A 561 -0.37 -24.56 1.86
N TYR A 562 0.89 -24.19 2.01
CA TYR A 562 2.03 -25.10 2.19
C TYR A 562 2.80 -24.71 3.45
N GLN A 563 3.53 -25.64 4.04
CA GLN A 563 4.40 -25.36 5.18
C GLN A 563 5.66 -24.61 4.71
N ASP A 564 6.38 -24.02 5.66
CA ASP A 564 7.61 -23.30 5.35
C ASP A 564 8.62 -24.21 4.63
N ASN A 565 9.14 -23.74 3.50
CA ASN A 565 10.11 -24.42 2.64
C ASN A 565 9.64 -25.76 2.02
N GLN A 566 8.37 -26.10 2.14
CA GLN A 566 7.83 -27.40 1.73
C GLN A 566 7.93 -27.64 0.21
N ILE A 567 7.88 -26.60 -0.60
CA ILE A 567 8.01 -26.63 -2.07
C ILE A 567 9.44 -26.27 -2.46
N THR A 568 10.41 -26.94 -1.85
CA THR A 568 11.83 -26.75 -2.18
C THR A 568 12.35 -28.04 -2.81
N PRO A 569 13.11 -27.97 -3.91
CA PRO A 569 13.65 -29.17 -4.55
C PRO A 569 14.35 -30.08 -3.54
N PRO A 570 14.21 -31.41 -3.67
CA PRO A 570 14.87 -32.35 -2.80
C PRO A 570 16.37 -32.12 -2.85
N SER A 571 16.99 -32.13 -1.69
CA SER A 571 18.36 -31.80 -1.48
C SER A 571 19.32 -32.90 -1.93
N TYR A 572 20.54 -32.46 -2.14
CA TYR A 572 21.69 -33.32 -2.23
C TYR A 572 21.87 -34.07 -0.89
N GLN A 573 22.01 -35.40 -0.92
CA GLN A 573 22.43 -36.16 0.24
C GLN A 573 23.94 -35.90 0.49
N VAL A 574 24.26 -35.27 1.60
CA VAL A 574 25.63 -35.26 2.13
C VAL A 574 25.60 -36.17 3.36
N GLY A 575 26.05 -37.39 3.17
CA GLY A 575 25.97 -38.42 4.21
C GLY A 575 24.53 -38.83 4.54
N ASN A 576 24.20 -39.05 5.81
CA ASN A 576 22.87 -39.43 6.29
C ASN A 576 21.92 -38.22 6.52
N SER A 577 22.31 -37.00 6.18
CA SER A 577 21.52 -35.79 6.41
C SER A 577 21.01 -35.23 5.11
N THR A 578 19.71 -35.09 5.00
CA THR A 578 19.04 -34.38 3.92
C THR A 578 19.10 -32.87 4.15
N SER A 579 20.05 -32.16 3.51
CA SER A 579 20.06 -30.70 3.54
C SER A 579 19.31 -30.13 2.34
N GLN A 580 18.31 -29.30 2.55
CA GLN A 580 17.59 -28.61 1.47
C GLN A 580 18.46 -27.48 0.91
N GLN A 581 19.01 -27.65 -0.29
CA GLN A 581 19.87 -26.63 -0.92
C GLN A 581 19.08 -25.40 -1.39
N GLY A 582 17.81 -25.56 -1.72
CA GLY A 582 17.00 -24.54 -2.38
C GLY A 582 17.12 -24.58 -3.90
N GLY A 583 16.15 -23.97 -4.60
CA GLY A 583 16.11 -23.88 -6.05
C GLY A 583 16.95 -22.74 -6.61
N ILE A 584 17.13 -22.78 -7.93
CA ILE A 584 17.81 -21.71 -8.69
C ILE A 584 16.84 -20.95 -9.61
N VAL A 585 15.64 -21.50 -9.81
CA VAL A 585 14.52 -20.83 -10.49
C VAL A 585 13.29 -20.95 -9.61
N TYR A 586 12.54 -19.87 -9.45
CA TYR A 586 11.21 -19.93 -8.87
C TYR A 586 10.22 -19.10 -9.66
N GLU A 587 8.97 -19.51 -9.58
CA GLU A 587 7.83 -18.78 -10.10
C GLU A 587 6.69 -18.82 -9.08
N LYS A 588 6.05 -17.66 -8.88
CA LYS A 588 4.85 -17.55 -8.08
C LYS A 588 3.89 -16.57 -8.74
N ILE A 589 2.66 -16.99 -8.92
CA ILE A 589 1.55 -16.16 -9.41
C ILE A 589 0.40 -16.20 -8.41
N GLY A 590 -0.42 -15.18 -8.40
CA GLY A 590 -1.57 -15.13 -7.50
C GLY A 590 -2.60 -14.09 -7.87
N LEU A 591 -3.83 -14.38 -7.48
CA LEU A 591 -4.96 -13.46 -7.55
C LEU A 591 -5.56 -13.31 -6.15
N GLU A 592 -5.93 -12.09 -5.78
CA GLU A 592 -6.54 -11.81 -4.50
C GLU A 592 -7.70 -10.81 -4.69
N LEU A 593 -8.90 -11.20 -4.31
CA LEU A 593 -10.09 -10.34 -4.34
C LEU A 593 -10.32 -9.78 -2.95
N ARG A 594 -10.22 -8.46 -2.81
CA ARG A 594 -10.21 -7.73 -1.54
C ARG A 594 -11.46 -6.89 -1.35
N TYR A 595 -11.94 -6.84 -0.12
CA TYR A 595 -13.04 -5.96 0.27
C TYR A 595 -12.77 -5.31 1.63
N PRO A 596 -12.82 -3.94 1.74
CA PRO A 596 -12.55 -3.25 2.98
C PRO A 596 -13.77 -3.31 3.91
N VAL A 597 -13.52 -3.66 5.16
CA VAL A 597 -14.48 -3.56 6.25
C VAL A 597 -14.48 -2.13 6.79
N THR A 598 -13.28 -1.58 7.02
CA THR A 598 -13.06 -0.18 7.39
C THR A 598 -11.73 0.34 6.84
N THR A 599 -11.71 1.62 6.46
CA THR A 599 -10.51 2.34 5.98
C THR A 599 -10.32 3.66 6.74
N GLY A 600 -10.60 3.66 8.05
CA GLY A 600 -10.47 4.85 8.90
C GLY A 600 -9.04 5.08 9.39
N ASN A 601 -8.77 6.30 9.88
CA ASN A 601 -7.46 6.68 10.43
C ASN A 601 -7.04 5.85 11.65
N ALA A 602 -8.01 5.34 12.43
CA ALA A 602 -7.74 4.51 13.61
C ALA A 602 -7.34 3.08 13.25
N ALA A 603 -7.90 2.51 12.20
CA ALA A 603 -7.58 1.19 11.71
C ALA A 603 -8.05 1.00 10.26
N THR A 604 -7.26 0.26 9.47
CA THR A 604 -7.68 -0.25 8.17
C THR A 604 -7.83 -1.77 8.26
N ILE A 605 -9.05 -2.26 8.00
CA ILE A 605 -9.38 -3.69 8.08
C ILE A 605 -10.01 -4.10 6.76
N TYR A 606 -9.48 -5.16 6.14
CA TYR A 606 -10.07 -5.76 4.95
C TYR A 606 -9.96 -7.28 4.95
N GLY A 607 -10.98 -7.91 4.40
CA GLY A 607 -11.01 -9.34 4.11
C GLY A 607 -10.69 -9.60 2.65
N PHE A 608 -10.25 -10.79 2.34
CA PHE A 608 -9.95 -11.22 0.98
C PHE A 608 -10.07 -12.72 0.80
N VAL A 609 -10.33 -13.12 -0.44
CA VAL A 609 -10.17 -14.48 -0.94
C VAL A 609 -9.04 -14.50 -1.96
N PHE A 610 -8.29 -15.59 -2.01
CA PHE A 610 -7.14 -15.65 -2.89
C PHE A 610 -6.93 -17.05 -3.49
N THR A 611 -6.21 -17.08 -4.60
CA THR A 611 -5.58 -18.26 -5.14
C THR A 611 -4.11 -17.95 -5.45
N GLU A 612 -3.24 -18.88 -5.15
CA GLU A 612 -1.81 -18.79 -5.44
C GLU A 612 -1.35 -20.08 -6.13
N ALA A 613 -0.36 -19.94 -7.00
CA ALA A 613 0.33 -21.05 -7.60
C ALA A 613 1.82 -20.72 -7.68
N GLY A 614 2.69 -21.68 -7.41
CA GLY A 614 4.13 -21.45 -7.47
C GLY A 614 4.91 -22.75 -7.45
N ASN A 615 6.15 -22.68 -7.91
CA ASN A 615 7.11 -23.77 -7.86
C ASN A 615 8.53 -23.26 -7.77
N ASN A 616 9.45 -24.16 -7.45
CA ASN A 616 10.86 -23.89 -7.25
C ASN A 616 11.68 -25.05 -7.82
N TRP A 617 12.61 -24.78 -8.74
CA TRP A 617 13.36 -25.79 -9.46
C TRP A 617 14.86 -25.72 -9.13
N GLY A 618 15.48 -26.88 -8.99
CA GLY A 618 16.89 -27.02 -8.67
C GLY A 618 17.84 -26.87 -9.86
N THR A 619 17.32 -27.02 -11.08
CA THR A 619 18.08 -26.90 -12.35
C THR A 619 17.23 -26.22 -13.41
N TYR A 620 17.87 -25.63 -14.43
CA TYR A 620 17.18 -25.01 -15.55
C TYR A 620 16.49 -26.03 -16.47
N GLU A 621 17.04 -27.24 -16.59
CA GLU A 621 16.49 -28.31 -17.41
C GLU A 621 15.14 -28.79 -16.89
N ASN A 622 14.93 -28.71 -15.59
CA ASN A 622 13.67 -29.11 -14.94
C ASN A 622 12.65 -28.00 -14.88
N PHE A 623 12.96 -26.81 -15.37
CA PHE A 623 12.05 -25.68 -15.32
C PHE A 623 10.87 -25.89 -16.27
N ASP A 624 9.65 -25.98 -15.69
CA ASP A 624 8.38 -26.03 -16.39
C ASP A 624 7.42 -25.01 -15.76
N PRO A 625 7.14 -23.87 -16.43
CA PRO A 625 6.30 -22.80 -15.88
C PRO A 625 4.84 -23.19 -15.66
N PHE A 626 4.40 -24.35 -16.17
CA PHE A 626 3.01 -24.84 -15.97
C PHE A 626 2.90 -25.86 -14.84
N GLN A 627 4.01 -26.40 -14.36
CA GLN A 627 4.03 -27.32 -13.23
C GLN A 627 4.09 -26.57 -11.90
N LEU A 628 2.93 -26.05 -11.46
CA LEU A 628 2.82 -25.22 -10.27
C LEU A 628 2.01 -25.92 -9.17
N TYR A 629 2.45 -25.76 -7.94
CA TYR A 629 1.72 -26.15 -6.72
C TYR A 629 0.68 -25.08 -6.41
N LYS A 630 -0.58 -25.47 -6.31
CA LYS A 630 -1.74 -24.59 -6.25
C LYS A 630 -2.35 -24.56 -4.87
N SER A 631 -2.82 -23.41 -4.47
CA SER A 631 -3.58 -23.22 -3.24
C SER A 631 -4.67 -22.18 -3.41
N ALA A 632 -5.69 -22.27 -2.56
CA ALA A 632 -6.70 -21.23 -2.43
C ALA A 632 -7.04 -21.03 -0.95
N GLY A 633 -7.55 -19.86 -0.62
CA GLY A 633 -7.85 -19.56 0.77
C GLY A 633 -8.55 -18.23 0.96
N LEU A 634 -8.71 -17.89 2.22
CA LEU A 634 -9.28 -16.63 2.66
C LEU A 634 -8.39 -16.02 3.76
N GLY A 635 -8.49 -14.72 3.92
CA GLY A 635 -7.71 -14.05 4.94
C GLY A 635 -8.26 -12.69 5.32
N ALA A 636 -7.65 -12.11 6.32
CA ALA A 636 -7.90 -10.76 6.78
C ALA A 636 -6.58 -10.02 7.03
N ARG A 637 -6.60 -8.73 6.77
CA ARG A 637 -5.53 -7.81 7.14
C ARG A 637 -6.11 -6.75 8.05
N ILE A 638 -5.42 -6.52 9.15
CA ILE A 638 -5.77 -5.51 10.17
C ILE A 638 -4.55 -4.63 10.34
N PHE A 639 -4.64 -3.40 9.89
CA PHE A 639 -3.61 -2.40 10.13
C PHE A 639 -4.04 -1.51 11.30
N MET A 640 -3.18 -1.43 12.30
CA MET A 640 -3.33 -0.52 13.45
C MET A 640 -2.03 0.28 13.61
N PRO A 641 -2.08 1.62 13.70
CA PRO A 641 -0.87 2.45 13.78
C PRO A 641 0.09 2.05 14.90
N ALA A 642 -0.43 1.58 16.04
CA ALA A 642 0.38 1.17 17.20
C ALA A 642 1.02 -0.22 17.06
N PHE A 643 0.43 -1.14 16.28
CA PHE A 643 0.85 -2.54 16.19
C PHE A 643 1.29 -2.97 14.79
N GLY A 644 1.17 -2.07 13.80
CA GLY A 644 1.46 -2.40 12.41
C GLY A 644 0.39 -3.26 11.74
N LEU A 645 0.81 -4.07 10.78
CA LEU A 645 -0.07 -4.92 9.98
C LEU A 645 -0.19 -6.32 10.62
N ILE A 646 -1.40 -6.74 10.95
CA ILE A 646 -1.71 -8.11 11.37
C ILE A 646 -2.32 -8.86 10.19
N GLY A 647 -1.77 -10.02 9.87
CA GLY A 647 -2.24 -10.90 8.81
C GLY A 647 -2.73 -12.24 9.33
N LEU A 648 -3.96 -12.59 8.98
CA LEU A 648 -4.57 -13.89 9.24
C LEU A 648 -4.88 -14.54 7.90
N ASN A 649 -4.39 -15.73 7.64
CA ASN A 649 -4.68 -16.47 6.41
C ASN A 649 -4.99 -17.92 6.76
N TRP A 650 -6.06 -18.42 6.18
CA TRP A 650 -6.33 -19.83 6.07
C TRP A 650 -6.27 -20.23 4.60
N ALA A 651 -5.55 -21.29 4.30
CA ALA A 651 -5.36 -21.75 2.93
C ALA A 651 -5.35 -23.27 2.86
N TYR A 652 -5.76 -23.79 1.72
CA TYR A 652 -5.72 -25.20 1.39
C TYR A 652 -4.80 -25.43 0.19
N GLY A 653 -3.75 -26.25 0.38
CA GLY A 653 -2.86 -26.70 -0.69
C GLY A 653 -3.41 -27.95 -1.36
N PHE A 654 -3.59 -27.89 -2.68
CA PHE A 654 -4.29 -28.93 -3.43
C PHE A 654 -3.37 -30.05 -3.93
N ASP A 655 -2.09 -29.75 -4.07
CA ASP A 655 -1.13 -30.67 -4.69
C ASP A 655 -0.39 -31.50 -3.64
N ARG A 656 0.13 -32.64 -4.06
CA ARG A 656 0.95 -33.51 -3.23
C ARG A 656 2.28 -32.85 -2.93
N VAL A 657 2.69 -32.93 -1.67
CA VAL A 657 3.96 -32.38 -1.23
C VAL A 657 5.11 -33.18 -1.83
N PRO A 658 6.19 -32.52 -2.31
CA PRO A 658 7.36 -33.22 -2.84
C PRO A 658 7.91 -34.26 -1.86
N GLY A 659 8.09 -35.51 -2.35
CA GLY A 659 8.59 -36.63 -1.56
C GLY A 659 7.59 -37.29 -0.62
N THR A 660 6.30 -36.92 -0.69
CA THR A 660 5.23 -37.56 0.08
C THR A 660 4.07 -38.00 -0.81
N THR A 661 3.17 -38.85 -0.27
CA THR A 661 1.92 -39.24 -0.93
C THR A 661 0.77 -38.29 -0.58
N ASP A 662 0.95 -37.44 0.44
CA ASP A 662 -0.09 -36.61 1.02
C ASP A 662 -0.16 -35.23 0.37
N VAL A 663 -1.36 -34.70 0.24
CA VAL A 663 -1.58 -33.29 -0.12
C VAL A 663 -1.23 -32.39 1.08
N SER A 664 -0.82 -31.14 0.81
CA SER A 664 -0.50 -30.20 1.88
C SER A 664 -1.70 -29.92 2.80
N GLY A 665 -2.91 -29.86 2.23
CA GLY A 665 -4.15 -29.70 2.97
C GLY A 665 -4.31 -28.32 3.62
N SER A 666 -4.97 -28.30 4.79
CA SER A 666 -5.31 -27.06 5.50
C SER A 666 -4.12 -26.50 6.26
N GLN A 667 -3.79 -25.25 6.01
CA GLN A 667 -2.72 -24.49 6.67
C GLN A 667 -3.25 -23.15 7.19
N PHE A 668 -2.82 -22.77 8.40
CA PHE A 668 -3.12 -21.47 8.99
C PHE A 668 -1.82 -20.68 9.15
N HIS A 669 -1.83 -19.44 8.67
CA HIS A 669 -0.67 -18.55 8.75
C HIS A 669 -1.06 -17.27 9.49
N PHE A 670 -0.34 -16.95 10.55
CA PHE A 670 -0.48 -15.73 11.32
C PHE A 670 0.79 -14.90 11.20
N THR A 671 0.65 -13.62 10.90
CA THR A 671 1.78 -12.69 10.79
C THR A 671 1.46 -11.36 11.47
N ILE A 672 2.47 -10.75 12.10
CA ILE A 672 2.42 -9.38 12.60
C ILE A 672 3.58 -8.60 11.98
N GLY A 673 3.29 -7.40 11.45
CA GLY A 673 4.30 -6.47 10.94
C GLY A 673 4.75 -6.71 9.49
N ASN A 674 4.57 -7.90 8.93
CA ASN A 674 5.01 -8.22 7.56
C ASN A 674 3.86 -8.63 6.65
N GLN A 675 3.93 -8.20 5.38
CA GLN A 675 3.10 -8.77 4.32
C GLN A 675 3.78 -10.03 3.78
N ILE A 676 3.00 -11.07 3.50
CA ILE A 676 3.47 -12.26 2.76
C ILE A 676 3.81 -11.81 1.33
N ARG A 677 5.07 -11.94 0.97
CA ARG A 677 5.61 -11.60 -0.34
C ARG A 677 5.07 -12.52 -1.42
#